data_583d30eac356a6238e1a3e8f8dba5bb0
#
_entry.id   583d30eac356a6238e1a3e8f8dba5bb0
#
_cell.length_a   1.000
_cell.length_b   1.000
_cell.length_c   1.000
_cell.angle_alpha   90.00
_cell.angle_beta   90.00
_cell.angle_gamma   90.00
#
_symmetry.space_group_name_H-M   'P 1'
#
loop_
_entity.id
_entity.type
_entity.pdbx_description
1 polymer ?
#
loop_
_entity_poly.entity_id
_entity_poly.type
_entity_poly.pdbx_seq_one_letter_code
_entity_poly.pdbx_strand_id
1 'polypeptide(L)'
;MTATALAVEPERSSRSGAIVLVLALCGTAVSLMQTLVVPLLTDFPRLLDTTPDNAAWLVTVTLLTSAVATPILSRLADMHGKRRMIVVSLVALLAGSLLGALSDSLAVLIVARMLQGFAPALIPIGISTMRDELPPEKIGGAVALMSATLGIGGAVGLPLSGVIYEAFGWQAVFWGSVVMSLVMLALVLTVVPESGVRTPSRFDWLGAILMSIALTALLLGISKGGVWGWTSQWTLLSFTLAVLFFALWAPWELRTGAPLVDLRTSTRRPVLLTNIASLLAGFAMFTNLLVATQQLQIPVSTGVGFGLGVTEAGLAMLPGGVLMVLMAPVSASITRRFGARITLIAGLCITGFGYVVRVLLDGSLIQLMVGVSVVSIGIAVSFAAMPVLIMQSVPISETAAANGLNTVVRSIGTSTCSATVAAVLTAGIVAGGAYPSEAALHSMSWIAAVAAFAGAAVGFLIPARVAPVLAAGPPVAGERAPVARGDAVRRADVGTEVVVRGRVQRPDGKPARLAVVSVLDRRGRQADWARADNDGRWSVVLPGAEEYLVICSAEGWAARSELRHLSAETTTVLRLDERLTVAGVVSRGGWPIDDALVVLTDASGESAGATRTDEEGHYELGLPPLGRYVLTALDPSTGFAQSEDVVISAQRRRFNLVLPELLEPTDAPPTT
;
A
#
# COMPACT_ATOMS: atom_id res chain seq x y z
N MET A 1 18.91 -12.10 42.45
CA MET A 1 18.74 -12.82 41.20
C MET A 1 17.98 -11.89 40.22
N THR A 2 18.69 -10.96 39.65
CA THR A 2 18.13 -9.94 38.73
C THR A 2 19.24 -9.57 37.75
N ALA A 3 19.39 -10.32 36.67
CA ALA A 3 20.21 -9.93 35.52
C ALA A 3 20.10 -10.98 34.40
N THR A 4 18.99 -10.98 33.64
CA THR A 4 18.94 -11.70 32.32
C THR A 4 17.82 -11.19 31.42
N ALA A 5 17.43 -9.92 31.52
CA ALA A 5 16.34 -9.36 30.67
C ALA A 5 16.79 -8.29 29.64
N LEU A 6 18.12 -8.08 29.43
CA LEU A 6 18.60 -6.94 28.64
C LEU A 6 19.38 -7.28 27.35
N ALA A 7 19.37 -8.54 26.88
CA ALA A 7 20.25 -8.94 25.76
C ALA A 7 19.53 -9.21 24.41
N VAL A 8 18.22 -8.99 24.27
CA VAL A 8 17.48 -9.35 23.04
C VAL A 8 17.13 -8.16 22.12
N GLU A 9 17.19 -6.91 22.59
CA GLU A 9 16.82 -5.74 21.79
C GLU A 9 17.83 -5.32 20.68
N PRO A 10 19.15 -5.45 20.80
CA PRO A 10 20.07 -4.95 19.78
C PRO A 10 20.01 -5.69 18.45
N GLU A 11 19.84 -7.01 18.45
CA GLU A 11 19.85 -7.83 17.23
C GLU A 11 18.61 -7.61 16.34
N ARG A 12 17.41 -7.47 16.92
CA ARG A 12 16.17 -7.18 16.17
C ARG A 12 16.19 -5.81 15.54
N SER A 13 16.79 -4.82 16.20
CA SER A 13 16.88 -3.44 15.67
C SER A 13 17.85 -3.34 14.48
N SER A 14 18.99 -4.04 14.54
CA SER A 14 19.99 -4.11 13.47
C SER A 14 19.44 -4.80 12.22
N ARG A 15 18.74 -5.93 12.38
CA ARG A 15 18.13 -6.68 11.26
C ARG A 15 17.05 -5.87 10.54
N SER A 16 16.22 -5.14 11.28
CA SER A 16 15.19 -4.26 10.70
C SER A 16 15.81 -3.16 9.84
N GLY A 17 16.90 -2.53 10.29
CA GLY A 17 17.60 -1.49 9.53
C GLY A 17 18.20 -2.04 8.22
N ALA A 18 18.80 -3.23 8.27
CA ALA A 18 19.36 -3.88 7.08
C ALA A 18 18.29 -4.21 6.02
N ILE A 19 17.13 -4.71 6.45
CA ILE A 19 15.99 -4.98 5.54
C ILE A 19 15.55 -3.68 4.82
N VAL A 20 15.36 -2.60 5.58
CA VAL A 20 14.97 -1.29 5.01
C VAL A 20 15.99 -0.79 4.01
N LEU A 21 17.28 -0.86 4.36
CA LEU A 21 18.37 -0.42 3.49
C LEU A 21 18.41 -1.22 2.18
N VAL A 22 18.35 -2.55 2.25
CA VAL A 22 18.40 -3.42 1.07
C VAL A 22 17.20 -3.18 0.16
N LEU A 23 15.98 -3.08 0.71
CA LEU A 23 14.79 -2.81 -0.08
C LEU A 23 14.81 -1.40 -0.70
N ALA A 24 15.31 -0.39 0.02
CA ALA A 24 15.50 0.96 -0.52
C ALA A 24 16.54 0.98 -1.64
N LEU A 25 17.68 0.28 -1.48
CA LEU A 25 18.67 0.13 -2.54
C LEU A 25 18.08 -0.57 -3.77
N CYS A 26 17.25 -1.60 -3.59
CA CYS A 26 16.53 -2.23 -4.70
C CYS A 26 15.58 -1.24 -5.39
N GLY A 27 14.84 -0.42 -4.63
CA GLY A 27 13.99 0.64 -5.20
C GLY A 27 14.79 1.67 -5.98
N THR A 28 15.97 2.07 -5.47
CA THR A 28 16.89 2.98 -6.18
C THR A 28 17.40 2.35 -7.47
N ALA A 29 17.81 1.08 -7.45
CA ALA A 29 18.27 0.36 -8.64
C ALA A 29 17.18 0.32 -9.72
N VAL A 30 15.95 -0.01 -9.35
CA VAL A 30 14.79 -0.02 -10.26
C VAL A 30 14.55 1.36 -10.87
N SER A 31 14.59 2.40 -10.06
CA SER A 31 14.36 3.77 -10.52
C SER A 31 15.46 4.27 -11.45
N LEU A 32 16.73 3.95 -11.15
CA LEU A 32 17.87 4.21 -12.03
C LEU A 32 17.71 3.54 -13.39
N MET A 33 17.34 2.24 -13.41
CA MET A 33 17.17 1.49 -14.65
C MET A 33 16.10 2.07 -15.58
N GLN A 34 15.09 2.74 -15.03
CA GLN A 34 14.07 3.40 -15.83
C GLN A 34 14.59 4.68 -16.51
N THR A 35 15.50 5.40 -15.87
CA THR A 35 15.96 6.71 -16.33
C THR A 35 17.26 6.66 -17.14
N LEU A 36 18.12 5.64 -16.92
CA LEU A 36 19.42 5.50 -17.59
C LEU A 36 19.31 5.41 -19.12
N VAL A 37 18.21 4.88 -19.67
CA VAL A 37 18.04 4.70 -21.12
C VAL A 37 17.44 5.95 -21.80
N VAL A 38 16.83 6.87 -21.01
CA VAL A 38 16.13 8.04 -21.56
C VAL A 38 17.06 8.96 -22.39
N PRO A 39 18.26 9.33 -21.92
CA PRO A 39 19.16 10.17 -22.72
C PRO A 39 19.64 9.54 -24.02
N LEU A 40 19.70 8.21 -24.07
CA LEU A 40 20.17 7.48 -25.24
C LEU A 40 19.14 7.43 -26.40
N LEU A 41 17.87 7.82 -26.13
CA LEU A 41 16.81 7.79 -27.12
C LEU A 41 17.09 8.68 -28.34
N THR A 42 17.84 9.75 -28.15
CA THR A 42 18.24 10.67 -29.24
C THR A 42 19.25 10.06 -30.17
N ASP A 43 20.11 9.17 -29.66
CA ASP A 43 21.19 8.54 -30.41
C ASP A 43 20.83 7.14 -30.94
N PHE A 44 19.88 6.44 -30.34
CA PHE A 44 19.47 5.12 -30.77
C PHE A 44 19.01 5.00 -32.23
N PRO A 45 18.32 6.00 -32.85
CA PRO A 45 18.04 5.94 -34.29
C PRO A 45 19.27 5.73 -35.11
N ARG A 46 20.37 6.42 -34.82
CA ARG A 46 21.66 6.29 -35.49
C ARG A 46 22.39 5.02 -35.10
N LEU A 47 22.41 4.65 -33.82
CA LEU A 47 23.15 3.51 -33.28
C LEU A 47 22.56 2.16 -33.71
N LEU A 48 21.24 2.10 -33.90
CA LEU A 48 20.48 0.88 -34.22
C LEU A 48 19.92 0.88 -35.64
N ASP A 49 20.33 1.84 -36.48
CA ASP A 49 19.85 2.02 -37.86
C ASP A 49 18.31 1.94 -37.96
N THR A 50 17.64 2.78 -37.18
CA THR A 50 16.18 2.74 -37.05
C THR A 50 15.56 4.15 -37.00
N THR A 51 14.23 4.22 -37.03
CA THR A 51 13.52 5.51 -36.92
C THR A 51 13.39 5.95 -35.46
N PRO A 52 13.26 7.27 -35.16
CA PRO A 52 13.01 7.76 -33.80
C PRO A 52 11.76 7.16 -33.16
N ASP A 53 10.71 6.91 -33.95
CA ASP A 53 9.46 6.28 -33.48
C ASP A 53 9.66 4.83 -33.03
N ASN A 54 10.51 4.08 -33.75
CA ASN A 54 10.89 2.73 -33.38
C ASN A 54 11.78 2.72 -32.12
N ALA A 55 12.74 3.63 -32.00
CA ALA A 55 13.57 3.78 -30.82
C ALA A 55 12.74 4.10 -29.57
N ALA A 56 11.68 4.89 -29.69
CA ALA A 56 10.76 5.22 -28.60
C ALA A 56 10.05 3.99 -27.99
N TRP A 57 9.97 2.86 -28.74
CA TRP A 57 9.45 1.61 -28.19
C TRP A 57 10.27 1.07 -27.02
N LEU A 58 11.56 1.39 -26.95
CA LEU A 58 12.41 0.97 -25.83
C LEU A 58 11.95 1.49 -24.47
N VAL A 59 11.34 2.67 -24.45
CA VAL A 59 10.71 3.23 -23.22
C VAL A 59 9.27 2.75 -23.08
N THR A 60 8.50 2.81 -24.18
CA THR A 60 7.08 2.47 -24.19
C THR A 60 6.85 1.03 -23.69
N VAL A 61 7.58 0.06 -24.19
CA VAL A 61 7.40 -1.36 -23.79
C VAL A 61 7.71 -1.60 -22.33
N THR A 62 8.70 -0.90 -21.78
CA THR A 62 9.06 -1.00 -20.36
C THR A 62 7.92 -0.49 -19.47
N LEU A 63 7.31 0.64 -19.84
CA LEU A 63 6.16 1.22 -19.12
C LEU A 63 4.92 0.33 -19.22
N LEU A 64 4.64 -0.21 -20.42
CA LEU A 64 3.53 -1.14 -20.63
C LEU A 64 3.69 -2.41 -19.78
N THR A 65 4.88 -3.03 -19.87
CA THR A 65 5.15 -4.24 -19.06
C THR A 65 5.09 -3.94 -17.56
N SER A 66 5.61 -2.81 -17.12
CA SER A 66 5.53 -2.39 -15.71
C SER A 66 4.09 -2.27 -15.23
N ALA A 67 3.23 -1.65 -16.02
CA ALA A 67 1.82 -1.47 -15.65
C ALA A 67 1.07 -2.81 -15.55
N VAL A 68 1.38 -3.77 -16.41
CA VAL A 68 0.80 -5.11 -16.41
C VAL A 68 1.42 -6.00 -15.32
N ALA A 69 2.75 -6.05 -15.25
CA ALA A 69 3.46 -6.94 -14.34
C ALA A 69 3.31 -6.56 -12.86
N THR A 70 3.20 -5.26 -12.55
CA THR A 70 3.15 -4.80 -11.16
C THR A 70 1.97 -5.36 -10.37
N PRO A 71 0.70 -5.28 -10.80
CA PRO A 71 -0.41 -5.86 -10.07
C PRO A 71 -0.35 -7.38 -10.02
N ILE A 72 0.09 -8.03 -11.11
CA ILE A 72 0.23 -9.48 -11.18
C ILE A 72 1.27 -9.98 -10.17
N LEU A 73 2.49 -9.44 -10.19
CA LEU A 73 3.55 -9.84 -9.27
C LEU A 73 3.23 -9.47 -7.83
N SER A 74 2.56 -8.33 -7.59
CA SER A 74 2.12 -7.93 -6.25
C SER A 74 1.10 -8.91 -5.69
N ARG A 75 0.13 -9.38 -6.49
CA ARG A 75 -0.82 -10.41 -6.09
C ARG A 75 -0.14 -11.76 -5.85
N LEU A 76 0.74 -12.16 -6.74
CA LEU A 76 1.54 -13.38 -6.57
C LEU A 76 2.42 -13.30 -5.32
N ALA A 77 2.92 -12.13 -4.94
CA ALA A 77 3.70 -11.92 -3.72
C ALA A 77 2.86 -12.15 -2.46
N ASP A 78 1.63 -11.64 -2.43
CA ASP A 78 0.70 -11.90 -1.33
C ASP A 78 0.29 -13.38 -1.24
N MET A 79 0.27 -14.13 -2.37
CA MET A 79 -0.10 -15.55 -2.43
C MET A 79 1.08 -16.50 -2.13
N HIS A 80 2.22 -16.30 -2.80
CA HIS A 80 3.32 -17.28 -2.83
C HIS A 80 4.54 -16.86 -2.01
N GLY A 81 4.58 -15.62 -1.54
CA GLY A 81 5.66 -15.07 -0.73
C GLY A 81 6.36 -13.89 -1.39
N LYS A 82 6.61 -12.87 -0.57
CA LYS A 82 7.09 -11.56 -1.03
C LYS A 82 8.53 -11.61 -1.51
N ARG A 83 9.42 -12.26 -0.74
CA ARG A 83 10.83 -12.43 -1.13
C ARG A 83 10.97 -13.17 -2.46
N ARG A 84 10.16 -14.21 -2.69
CA ARG A 84 10.20 -14.97 -3.95
C ARG A 84 9.89 -14.08 -5.16
N MET A 85 8.87 -13.22 -5.06
CA MET A 85 8.49 -12.33 -6.15
C MET A 85 9.48 -11.17 -6.34
N ILE A 86 10.13 -10.70 -5.28
CA ILE A 86 11.27 -9.78 -5.37
C ILE A 86 12.40 -10.44 -6.18
N VAL A 87 12.75 -11.69 -5.87
CA VAL A 87 13.78 -12.46 -6.60
C VAL A 87 13.39 -12.65 -8.06
N VAL A 88 12.14 -13.01 -8.36
CA VAL A 88 11.64 -13.14 -9.75
C VAL A 88 11.80 -11.82 -10.52
N SER A 89 11.42 -10.68 -9.89
CA SER A 89 11.58 -9.35 -10.50
C SER A 89 13.05 -9.01 -10.78
N LEU A 90 13.95 -9.33 -9.84
CA LEU A 90 15.40 -9.10 -10.00
C LEU A 90 16.02 -10.01 -11.04
N VAL A 91 15.60 -11.27 -11.14
CA VAL A 91 16.06 -12.21 -12.17
C VAL A 91 15.60 -11.76 -13.56
N ALA A 92 14.36 -11.28 -13.69
CA ALA A 92 13.86 -10.72 -14.94
C ALA A 92 14.64 -9.46 -15.34
N LEU A 93 14.93 -8.57 -14.37
CA LEU A 93 15.78 -7.39 -14.57
C LEU A 93 17.19 -7.78 -15.05
N LEU A 94 17.81 -8.76 -14.39
CA LEU A 94 19.13 -9.28 -14.74
C LEU A 94 19.15 -9.86 -16.16
N ALA A 95 18.18 -10.73 -16.48
CA ALA A 95 18.07 -11.34 -17.79
C ALA A 95 17.87 -10.28 -18.90
N GLY A 96 16.97 -9.31 -18.67
CA GLY A 96 16.77 -8.21 -19.60
C GLY A 96 18.01 -7.33 -19.76
N SER A 97 18.71 -7.05 -18.66
CA SER A 97 19.96 -6.26 -18.71
C SER A 97 21.06 -7.00 -19.47
N LEU A 98 21.19 -8.31 -19.27
CA LEU A 98 22.17 -9.13 -19.97
C LEU A 98 21.88 -9.21 -21.49
N LEU A 99 20.59 -9.41 -21.86
CA LEU A 99 20.18 -9.38 -23.27
C LEU A 99 20.47 -8.04 -23.93
N GLY A 100 20.18 -6.92 -23.21
CA GLY A 100 20.45 -5.58 -23.72
C GLY A 100 21.93 -5.24 -23.82
N ALA A 101 22.79 -5.81 -22.97
CA ALA A 101 24.23 -5.61 -23.00
C ALA A 101 24.94 -6.39 -24.14
N LEU A 102 24.35 -7.51 -24.57
CA LEU A 102 24.93 -8.42 -25.52
C LEU A 102 24.41 -8.26 -26.98
N SER A 103 23.45 -7.36 -27.21
CA SER A 103 22.80 -7.26 -28.53
C SER A 103 22.74 -5.82 -29.04
N ASP A 104 22.96 -5.71 -30.36
CA ASP A 104 22.81 -4.47 -31.12
C ASP A 104 21.49 -4.43 -31.92
N SER A 105 20.64 -5.46 -31.81
CA SER A 105 19.36 -5.54 -32.49
C SER A 105 18.23 -4.83 -31.71
N LEU A 106 17.51 -3.92 -32.37
CA LEU A 106 16.34 -3.25 -31.79
C LEU A 106 15.32 -4.24 -31.26
N ALA A 107 15.02 -5.32 -31.97
CA ALA A 107 14.04 -6.33 -31.56
C ALA A 107 14.46 -7.01 -30.24
N VAL A 108 15.74 -7.38 -30.10
CA VAL A 108 16.26 -7.96 -28.86
C VAL A 108 16.25 -6.93 -27.71
N LEU A 109 16.60 -5.68 -28.00
CA LEU A 109 16.53 -4.60 -27.01
C LEU A 109 15.09 -4.34 -26.53
N ILE A 110 14.09 -4.45 -27.40
CA ILE A 110 12.68 -4.36 -27.01
C ILE A 110 12.32 -5.50 -26.03
N VAL A 111 12.74 -6.74 -26.31
CA VAL A 111 12.54 -7.88 -25.39
C VAL A 111 13.30 -7.67 -24.08
N ALA A 112 14.54 -7.17 -24.15
CA ALA A 112 15.32 -6.82 -22.97
C ALA A 112 14.60 -5.78 -22.07
N ARG A 113 14.06 -4.74 -22.67
CA ARG A 113 13.29 -3.69 -22.00
C ARG A 113 11.95 -4.20 -21.46
N MET A 114 11.33 -5.16 -22.16
CA MET A 114 10.13 -5.84 -21.64
C MET A 114 10.45 -6.61 -20.35
N LEU A 115 11.53 -7.37 -20.31
CA LEU A 115 11.97 -8.07 -19.10
C LEU A 115 12.33 -7.11 -17.97
N GLN A 116 13.00 -6.01 -18.25
CA GLN A 116 13.29 -4.97 -17.26
C GLN A 116 12.01 -4.32 -16.69
N GLY A 117 10.90 -4.31 -17.44
CA GLY A 117 9.60 -3.83 -17.02
C GLY A 117 8.96 -4.61 -15.86
N PHE A 118 9.49 -5.78 -15.47
CA PHE A 118 9.05 -6.50 -14.26
C PHE A 118 9.59 -5.90 -12.96
N ALA A 119 10.69 -5.15 -13.03
CA ALA A 119 11.37 -4.62 -11.85
C ALA A 119 10.56 -3.61 -11.02
N PRO A 120 9.73 -2.72 -11.56
CA PRO A 120 8.93 -1.76 -10.77
C PRO A 120 7.97 -2.39 -9.77
N ALA A 121 7.55 -3.66 -9.97
CA ALA A 121 6.76 -4.41 -9.00
C ALA A 121 7.48 -4.59 -7.64
N LEU A 122 8.80 -4.47 -7.62
CA LEU A 122 9.62 -4.56 -6.42
C LEU A 122 9.27 -3.47 -5.39
N ILE A 123 8.85 -2.29 -5.83
CA ILE A 123 8.50 -1.17 -4.94
C ILE A 123 7.27 -1.50 -4.06
N PRO A 124 6.09 -1.84 -4.60
CA PRO A 124 4.93 -2.20 -3.78
C PRO A 124 5.14 -3.48 -2.98
N ILE A 125 5.87 -4.47 -3.50
CA ILE A 125 6.21 -5.71 -2.79
C ILE A 125 7.17 -5.39 -1.63
N GLY A 126 8.16 -4.52 -1.83
CA GLY A 126 9.08 -4.06 -0.80
C GLY A 126 8.36 -3.31 0.32
N ILE A 127 7.43 -2.41 0.00
CA ILE A 127 6.58 -1.71 0.99
C ILE A 127 5.76 -2.72 1.80
N SER A 128 5.18 -3.72 1.14
CA SER A 128 4.43 -4.77 1.81
C SER A 128 5.32 -5.65 2.71
N THR A 129 6.55 -5.95 2.28
CA THR A 129 7.55 -6.65 3.09
C THR A 129 7.93 -5.84 4.34
N MET A 130 8.14 -4.52 4.18
CA MET A 130 8.41 -3.62 5.31
C MET A 130 7.25 -3.59 6.32
N ARG A 131 6.01 -3.64 5.86
CA ARG A 131 4.84 -3.72 6.74
C ARG A 131 4.80 -5.00 7.58
N ASP A 132 5.26 -6.13 7.02
CA ASP A 132 5.24 -7.43 7.71
C ASP A 132 6.40 -7.58 8.72
N GLU A 133 7.58 -7.02 8.38
CA GLU A 133 8.83 -7.31 9.09
C GLU A 133 9.24 -6.22 10.08
N LEU A 134 8.63 -5.02 10.00
CA LEU A 134 9.02 -3.89 10.82
C LEU A 134 8.01 -3.61 11.95
N PRO A 135 8.49 -3.13 13.10
CA PRO A 135 7.62 -2.56 14.13
C PRO A 135 6.81 -1.39 13.59
N PRO A 136 5.56 -1.19 14.03
CA PRO A 136 4.65 -0.14 13.52
C PRO A 136 5.26 1.26 13.51
N GLU A 137 6.10 1.59 14.49
CA GLU A 137 6.74 2.90 14.65
C GLU A 137 7.76 3.20 13.53
N LYS A 138 8.37 2.15 12.95
CA LYS A 138 9.40 2.26 11.90
C LYS A 138 8.82 2.23 10.48
N ILE A 139 7.60 1.72 10.30
CA ILE A 139 6.97 1.55 8.97
C ILE A 139 6.90 2.88 8.21
N GLY A 140 6.42 3.95 8.85
CA GLY A 140 6.29 5.24 8.18
C GLY A 140 7.60 5.80 7.64
N GLY A 141 8.70 5.64 8.40
CA GLY A 141 10.04 6.05 7.96
C GLY A 141 10.58 5.19 6.81
N ALA A 142 10.38 3.88 6.89
CA ALA A 142 10.81 2.94 5.86
C ALA A 142 10.07 3.17 4.53
N VAL A 143 8.75 3.39 4.58
CA VAL A 143 7.93 3.71 3.41
C VAL A 143 8.32 5.06 2.80
N ALA A 144 8.60 6.06 3.63
CA ALA A 144 9.08 7.36 3.15
C ALA A 144 10.41 7.24 2.42
N LEU A 145 11.36 6.47 2.97
CA LEU A 145 12.64 6.18 2.32
C LEU A 145 12.45 5.43 1.00
N MET A 146 11.59 4.39 0.98
CA MET A 146 11.28 3.65 -0.25
C MET A 146 10.64 4.55 -1.32
N SER A 147 9.78 5.48 -0.93
CA SER A 147 9.17 6.44 -1.85
C SER A 147 10.18 7.46 -2.38
N ALA A 148 11.17 7.86 -1.58
CA ALA A 148 12.24 8.76 -1.98
C ALA A 148 13.19 8.16 -3.04
N THR A 149 13.29 6.82 -3.13
CA THR A 149 14.12 6.14 -4.14
C THR A 149 13.71 6.47 -5.57
N LEU A 150 12.43 6.77 -5.80
CA LEU A 150 11.94 7.22 -7.11
C LEU A 150 12.59 8.54 -7.56
N GLY A 151 12.81 9.45 -6.60
CA GLY A 151 13.47 10.72 -6.86
C GLY A 151 14.97 10.56 -7.10
N ILE A 152 15.64 9.68 -6.35
CA ILE A 152 17.07 9.39 -6.55
C ILE A 152 17.30 8.89 -7.96
N GLY A 153 16.50 7.93 -8.41
CA GLY A 153 16.63 7.38 -9.75
C GLY A 153 16.44 8.43 -10.85
N GLY A 154 15.44 9.30 -10.70
CA GLY A 154 15.21 10.39 -11.65
C GLY A 154 16.37 11.39 -11.70
N ALA A 155 16.90 11.76 -10.56
CA ALA A 155 17.95 12.78 -10.47
C ALA A 155 19.35 12.26 -10.83
N VAL A 156 19.72 11.07 -10.35
CA VAL A 156 21.05 10.49 -10.56
C VAL A 156 21.13 9.76 -11.90
N GLY A 157 20.03 9.18 -12.37
CA GLY A 157 20.03 8.34 -13.57
C GLY A 157 20.40 9.09 -14.85
N LEU A 158 19.90 10.31 -15.02
CA LEU A 158 20.21 11.11 -16.22
C LEU A 158 21.69 11.45 -16.34
N PRO A 159 22.36 12.11 -15.34
CA PRO A 159 23.78 12.42 -15.45
C PRO A 159 24.65 11.16 -15.46
N LEU A 160 24.28 10.14 -14.69
CA LEU A 160 25.04 8.88 -14.67
C LEU A 160 25.01 8.17 -16.04
N SER A 161 23.86 8.22 -16.72
CA SER A 161 23.74 7.70 -18.09
C SER A 161 24.67 8.44 -19.06
N GLY A 162 24.70 9.77 -19.01
CA GLY A 162 25.58 10.58 -19.85
C GLY A 162 27.05 10.21 -19.64
N VAL A 163 27.51 10.20 -18.39
CA VAL A 163 28.91 9.86 -18.03
C VAL A 163 29.28 8.44 -18.48
N ILE A 164 28.40 7.45 -18.25
CA ILE A 164 28.67 6.08 -18.67
C ILE A 164 28.72 5.98 -20.20
N TYR A 165 27.79 6.63 -20.90
CA TYR A 165 27.71 6.62 -22.34
C TYR A 165 28.92 7.26 -23.00
N GLU A 166 29.35 8.44 -22.55
CA GLU A 166 30.51 9.17 -23.06
C GLU A 166 31.83 8.39 -22.83
N ALA A 167 31.97 7.72 -21.68
CA ALA A 167 33.19 7.02 -21.31
C ALA A 167 33.31 5.60 -21.88
N PHE A 168 32.20 4.85 -21.97
CA PHE A 168 32.23 3.40 -22.21
C PHE A 168 31.24 2.93 -23.31
N GLY A 169 30.49 3.85 -23.91
CA GLY A 169 29.45 3.52 -24.89
C GLY A 169 28.11 3.09 -24.28
N TRP A 170 27.10 2.96 -25.12
CA TRP A 170 25.72 2.75 -24.66
C TRP A 170 25.48 1.35 -24.04
N GLN A 171 26.19 0.31 -24.49
CA GLN A 171 26.08 -1.05 -23.92
C GLN A 171 26.52 -1.09 -22.46
N ALA A 172 27.44 -0.19 -22.05
CA ALA A 172 27.91 -0.11 -20.68
C ALA A 172 26.80 0.25 -19.68
N VAL A 173 25.75 0.94 -20.11
CA VAL A 173 24.56 1.23 -19.29
C VAL A 173 23.84 -0.07 -18.92
N PHE A 174 23.71 -1.01 -19.85
CA PHE A 174 23.14 -2.32 -19.61
C PHE A 174 24.06 -3.21 -18.75
N TRP A 175 25.39 -3.17 -18.98
CA TRP A 175 26.36 -3.86 -18.11
C TRP A 175 26.33 -3.34 -16.66
N GLY A 176 26.22 -2.04 -16.47
CA GLY A 176 26.02 -1.46 -15.14
C GLY A 176 24.74 -1.99 -14.48
N SER A 177 23.67 -2.17 -15.27
CA SER A 177 22.41 -2.77 -14.83
C SER A 177 22.55 -4.24 -14.44
N VAL A 178 23.38 -5.02 -15.15
CA VAL A 178 23.71 -6.42 -14.81
C VAL A 178 24.41 -6.48 -13.45
N VAL A 179 25.44 -5.70 -13.25
CA VAL A 179 26.19 -5.66 -11.96
C VAL A 179 25.26 -5.27 -10.83
N MET A 180 24.46 -4.20 -11.00
CA MET A 180 23.52 -3.74 -10.00
C MET A 180 22.49 -4.82 -9.64
N SER A 181 21.91 -5.50 -10.64
CA SER A 181 20.95 -6.57 -10.43
C SER A 181 21.52 -7.76 -9.69
N LEU A 182 22.76 -8.17 -9.99
CA LEU A 182 23.47 -9.24 -9.28
C LEU A 182 23.71 -8.88 -7.82
N VAL A 183 24.18 -7.66 -7.54
CA VAL A 183 24.42 -7.19 -6.19
C VAL A 183 23.11 -7.15 -5.39
N MET A 184 22.04 -6.60 -5.98
CA MET A 184 20.73 -6.55 -5.33
C MET A 184 20.16 -7.95 -5.09
N LEU A 185 20.31 -8.87 -6.03
CA LEU A 185 19.89 -10.26 -5.90
C LEU A 185 20.63 -10.94 -4.73
N ALA A 186 21.94 -10.79 -4.63
CA ALA A 186 22.73 -11.31 -3.53
C ALA A 186 22.29 -10.73 -2.18
N LEU A 187 22.09 -9.42 -2.09
CA LEU A 187 21.64 -8.76 -0.86
C LEU A 187 20.23 -9.21 -0.45
N VAL A 188 19.29 -9.35 -1.38
CA VAL A 188 17.94 -9.85 -1.08
C VAL A 188 17.98 -11.29 -0.58
N LEU A 189 18.79 -12.16 -1.22
CA LEU A 189 18.89 -13.56 -0.81
C LEU A 189 19.52 -13.75 0.57
N THR A 190 20.37 -12.83 1.01
CA THR A 190 21.07 -12.92 2.30
C THR A 190 20.35 -12.18 3.44
N VAL A 191 19.72 -11.04 3.15
CA VAL A 191 19.22 -10.12 4.18
C VAL A 191 17.70 -10.18 4.34
N VAL A 192 16.94 -10.30 3.23
CA VAL A 192 15.48 -10.22 3.28
C VAL A 192 14.89 -11.58 3.65
N PRO A 193 14.17 -11.71 4.77
CA PRO A 193 13.50 -12.97 5.13
C PRO A 193 12.27 -13.20 4.24
N GLU A 194 11.80 -14.43 4.18
CA GLU A 194 10.50 -14.72 3.59
C GLU A 194 9.39 -14.36 4.58
N SER A 195 8.44 -13.54 4.16
CA SER A 195 7.30 -13.16 5.01
C SER A 195 6.41 -14.36 5.34
N GLY A 196 6.01 -14.46 6.60
CA GLY A 196 5.03 -15.44 7.07
C GLY A 196 3.59 -15.11 6.69
N VAL A 197 3.33 -13.86 6.25
CA VAL A 197 1.97 -13.42 5.87
C VAL A 197 1.72 -13.80 4.42
N ARG A 198 0.83 -14.78 4.21
CA ARG A 198 0.41 -15.25 2.88
C ARG A 198 -1.10 -15.42 2.83
N THR A 199 -1.67 -15.20 1.65
CA THR A 199 -3.08 -15.47 1.36
C THR A 199 -3.17 -16.54 0.26
N PRO A 200 -3.09 -17.83 0.63
CA PRO A 200 -3.22 -18.90 -0.36
C PRO A 200 -4.59 -18.83 -1.04
N SER A 201 -4.60 -18.65 -2.34
CA SER A 201 -5.82 -18.60 -3.15
C SER A 201 -5.53 -19.12 -4.55
N ARG A 202 -6.57 -19.34 -5.37
CA ARG A 202 -6.36 -19.61 -6.80
C ARG A 202 -6.05 -18.31 -7.51
N PHE A 203 -5.08 -18.34 -8.42
CA PHE A 203 -4.75 -17.18 -9.23
C PHE A 203 -5.81 -16.97 -10.32
N ASP A 204 -6.30 -15.74 -10.44
CA ASP A 204 -7.29 -15.35 -11.47
C ASP A 204 -6.60 -15.05 -12.80
N TRP A 205 -6.39 -16.10 -13.61
CA TRP A 205 -5.77 -15.98 -14.95
C TRP A 205 -6.62 -15.13 -15.89
N LEU A 206 -7.96 -15.27 -15.85
CA LEU A 206 -8.83 -14.54 -16.75
C LEU A 206 -8.87 -13.05 -16.39
N GLY A 207 -9.00 -12.71 -15.11
CA GLY A 207 -8.89 -11.33 -14.65
C GLY A 207 -7.55 -10.70 -15.00
N ALA A 208 -6.44 -11.46 -14.85
CA ALA A 208 -5.11 -11.00 -15.24
C ALA A 208 -4.99 -10.71 -16.73
N ILE A 209 -5.51 -11.57 -17.60
CA ILE A 209 -5.49 -11.39 -19.08
C ILE A 209 -6.34 -10.18 -19.48
N LEU A 210 -7.59 -10.10 -18.99
CA LEU A 210 -8.50 -9.00 -19.33
C LEU A 210 -7.92 -7.64 -18.89
N MET A 211 -7.39 -7.55 -17.67
CA MET A 211 -6.73 -6.35 -17.15
C MET A 211 -5.47 -6.00 -17.96
N SER A 212 -4.66 -7.01 -18.33
CA SER A 212 -3.45 -6.79 -19.10
C SER A 212 -3.73 -6.20 -20.47
N ILE A 213 -4.74 -6.72 -21.17
CA ILE A 213 -5.17 -6.19 -22.48
C ILE A 213 -5.72 -4.76 -22.30
N ALA A 214 -6.58 -4.53 -21.30
CA ALA A 214 -7.16 -3.23 -21.02
C ALA A 214 -6.10 -2.16 -20.73
N LEU A 215 -5.14 -2.47 -19.83
CA LEU A 215 -4.05 -1.55 -19.48
C LEU A 215 -3.10 -1.31 -20.65
N THR A 216 -2.74 -2.36 -21.37
CA THR A 216 -1.86 -2.24 -22.55
C THR A 216 -2.52 -1.36 -23.61
N ALA A 217 -3.79 -1.60 -23.92
CA ALA A 217 -4.53 -0.82 -24.90
C ALA A 217 -4.68 0.65 -24.47
N LEU A 218 -5.02 0.90 -23.19
CA LEU A 218 -5.13 2.26 -22.66
C LEU A 218 -3.81 3.03 -22.74
N LEU A 219 -2.73 2.43 -22.22
CA LEU A 219 -1.43 3.09 -22.16
C LEU A 219 -0.80 3.24 -23.55
N LEU A 220 -1.05 2.30 -24.46
CA LEU A 220 -0.61 2.38 -25.84
C LEU A 220 -1.32 3.53 -26.57
N GLY A 221 -2.65 3.65 -26.42
CA GLY A 221 -3.43 4.77 -26.98
C GLY A 221 -2.95 6.11 -26.46
N ILE A 222 -2.68 6.22 -25.14
CA ILE A 222 -2.14 7.45 -24.53
C ILE A 222 -0.71 7.72 -25.02
N SER A 223 0.18 6.74 -25.01
CA SER A 223 1.61 6.92 -25.30
C SER A 223 1.90 7.20 -26.78
N LYS A 224 1.14 6.57 -27.69
CA LYS A 224 1.33 6.68 -29.13
C LYS A 224 0.32 7.62 -29.81
N GLY A 225 -0.71 8.09 -29.12
CA GLY A 225 -1.75 8.93 -29.68
C GLY A 225 -1.22 10.22 -30.32
N GLY A 226 -0.16 10.81 -29.75
CA GLY A 226 0.50 11.99 -30.32
C GLY A 226 1.23 11.70 -31.65
N VAL A 227 1.83 10.50 -31.79
CA VAL A 227 2.57 10.08 -32.99
C VAL A 227 1.62 9.56 -34.06
N TRP A 228 0.66 8.72 -33.68
CA TRP A 228 -0.31 8.16 -34.63
C TRP A 228 -1.39 9.16 -35.05
N GLY A 229 -1.57 10.21 -34.26
CA GLY A 229 -2.71 11.15 -34.34
C GLY A 229 -3.85 10.72 -33.43
N TRP A 230 -4.40 11.67 -32.66
CA TRP A 230 -5.48 11.41 -31.68
C TRP A 230 -6.77 10.87 -32.31
N THR A 231 -7.03 11.18 -33.57
CA THR A 231 -8.19 10.72 -34.34
C THR A 231 -7.88 9.55 -35.26
N SER A 232 -6.66 9.02 -35.23
CA SER A 232 -6.28 7.90 -36.07
C SER A 232 -7.01 6.62 -35.69
N GLN A 233 -7.20 5.74 -36.66
CA GLN A 233 -7.84 4.44 -36.48
C GLN A 233 -7.15 3.62 -35.37
N TRP A 234 -5.82 3.65 -35.29
CA TRP A 234 -5.05 2.90 -34.30
C TRP A 234 -5.24 3.42 -32.87
N THR A 235 -5.31 4.74 -32.70
CA THR A 235 -5.54 5.37 -31.40
C THR A 235 -6.97 5.10 -30.92
N LEU A 236 -7.96 5.29 -31.81
CA LEU A 236 -9.36 5.01 -31.50
C LEU A 236 -9.60 3.52 -31.22
N LEU A 237 -8.98 2.61 -31.98
CA LEU A 237 -9.03 1.17 -31.71
C LEU A 237 -8.44 0.85 -30.33
N SER A 238 -7.29 1.43 -29.97
CA SER A 238 -6.66 1.23 -28.67
C SER A 238 -7.57 1.66 -27.53
N PHE A 239 -8.20 2.85 -27.59
CA PHE A 239 -9.14 3.29 -26.58
C PHE A 239 -10.42 2.45 -26.55
N THR A 240 -10.94 2.05 -27.72
CA THR A 240 -12.12 1.17 -27.79
C THR A 240 -11.84 -0.18 -27.13
N LEU A 241 -10.67 -0.79 -27.42
CA LEU A 241 -10.26 -2.03 -26.77
C LEU A 241 -10.08 -1.84 -25.25
N ALA A 242 -9.46 -0.74 -24.83
CA ALA A 242 -9.33 -0.44 -23.41
C ALA A 242 -10.67 -0.39 -22.69
N VAL A 243 -11.63 0.37 -23.22
CA VAL A 243 -12.99 0.50 -22.65
C VAL A 243 -13.69 -0.87 -22.66
N LEU A 244 -13.63 -1.62 -23.77
CA LEU A 244 -14.26 -2.94 -23.88
C LEU A 244 -13.70 -3.92 -22.83
N PHE A 245 -12.37 -4.02 -22.74
CA PHE A 245 -11.75 -4.99 -21.83
C PHE A 245 -11.87 -4.57 -20.35
N PHE A 246 -11.89 -3.27 -20.01
CA PHE A 246 -12.24 -2.83 -18.66
C PHE A 246 -13.72 -3.12 -18.33
N ALA A 247 -14.63 -2.95 -19.28
CA ALA A 247 -16.03 -3.27 -19.10
C ALA A 247 -16.31 -4.77 -18.92
N LEU A 248 -15.46 -5.64 -19.50
CA LEU A 248 -15.50 -7.08 -19.28
C LEU A 248 -14.81 -7.47 -17.96
N TRP A 249 -13.68 -6.84 -17.65
CA TRP A 249 -12.87 -7.15 -16.48
C TRP A 249 -13.55 -6.77 -15.16
N ALA A 250 -14.14 -5.57 -15.06
CA ALA A 250 -14.70 -5.11 -13.79
C ALA A 250 -15.86 -5.98 -13.26
N PRO A 251 -16.85 -6.42 -14.07
CA PRO A 251 -17.87 -7.36 -13.61
C PRO A 251 -17.32 -8.74 -13.27
N TRP A 252 -16.29 -9.20 -14.01
CA TRP A 252 -15.61 -10.46 -13.71
C TRP A 252 -14.97 -10.41 -12.34
N GLU A 253 -14.15 -9.38 -12.08
CA GLU A 253 -13.42 -9.16 -10.84
C GLU A 253 -14.36 -9.05 -9.62
N LEU A 254 -15.53 -8.40 -9.79
CA LEU A 254 -16.54 -8.30 -8.75
C LEU A 254 -17.24 -9.65 -8.43
N ARG A 255 -17.26 -10.60 -9.36
CA ARG A 255 -17.89 -11.91 -9.19
C ARG A 255 -16.91 -12.99 -8.74
N THR A 256 -15.63 -12.82 -9.01
CA THR A 256 -14.59 -13.79 -8.68
C THR A 256 -14.34 -13.83 -7.17
N GLY A 257 -14.26 -15.04 -6.60
CA GLY A 257 -14.03 -15.23 -5.16
C GLY A 257 -12.58 -14.97 -4.72
N ALA A 258 -11.61 -14.97 -5.65
CA ALA A 258 -10.20 -14.67 -5.41
C ALA A 258 -9.70 -13.70 -6.49
N PRO A 259 -10.14 -12.43 -6.45
CA PRO A 259 -9.84 -11.45 -7.48
C PRO A 259 -8.34 -11.12 -7.52
N LEU A 260 -7.84 -10.74 -8.71
CA LEU A 260 -6.47 -10.22 -8.89
C LEU A 260 -6.33 -8.88 -8.17
N VAL A 261 -7.32 -8.00 -8.36
CA VAL A 261 -7.44 -6.70 -7.70
C VAL A 261 -8.81 -6.63 -7.04
N ASP A 262 -8.88 -6.63 -5.72
CA ASP A 262 -10.16 -6.48 -5.03
C ASP A 262 -10.76 -5.09 -5.29
N LEU A 263 -11.71 -5.02 -6.25
CA LEU A 263 -12.41 -3.79 -6.59
C LEU A 263 -13.27 -3.28 -5.43
N ARG A 264 -13.79 -4.17 -4.58
CA ARG A 264 -14.60 -3.77 -3.41
C ARG A 264 -13.75 -3.01 -2.40
N THR A 265 -12.54 -3.51 -2.16
CA THR A 265 -11.54 -2.81 -1.32
C THR A 265 -11.02 -1.55 -2.02
N SER A 266 -10.79 -1.59 -3.32
CA SER A 266 -10.28 -0.47 -4.11
C SER A 266 -11.26 0.69 -4.27
N THR A 267 -12.57 0.40 -4.24
CA THR A 267 -13.63 1.43 -4.29
C THR A 267 -13.98 2.02 -2.93
N ARG A 268 -13.41 1.52 -1.83
CA ARG A 268 -13.56 2.17 -0.53
C ARG A 268 -13.03 3.61 -0.62
N ARG A 269 -13.79 4.56 -0.08
CA ARG A 269 -13.47 5.99 -0.19
C ARG A 269 -12.00 6.34 0.09
N PRO A 270 -11.33 5.85 1.17
CA PRO A 270 -9.95 6.22 1.42
C PRO A 270 -9.00 5.71 0.33
N VAL A 271 -9.17 4.48 -0.15
CA VAL A 271 -8.32 3.86 -1.19
C VAL A 271 -8.55 4.55 -2.54
N LEU A 272 -9.82 4.71 -2.93
CA LEU A 272 -10.20 5.36 -4.19
C LEU A 272 -9.66 6.79 -4.28
N LEU A 273 -9.89 7.59 -3.23
CA LEU A 273 -9.43 8.98 -3.21
C LEU A 273 -7.90 9.08 -3.18
N THR A 274 -7.22 8.16 -2.48
CA THR A 274 -5.75 8.08 -2.51
C THR A 274 -5.25 7.72 -3.92
N ASN A 275 -5.92 6.81 -4.62
CA ASN A 275 -5.57 6.44 -5.99
C ASN A 275 -5.79 7.61 -6.97
N ILE A 276 -6.89 8.35 -6.86
CA ILE A 276 -7.12 9.57 -7.67
C ILE A 276 -6.04 10.63 -7.39
N ALA A 277 -5.71 10.88 -6.12
CA ALA A 277 -4.62 11.78 -5.75
C ALA A 277 -3.27 11.30 -6.30
N SER A 278 -3.05 9.98 -6.35
CA SER A 278 -1.83 9.36 -6.88
C SER A 278 -1.68 9.54 -8.40
N LEU A 279 -2.78 9.48 -9.14
CA LEU A 279 -2.82 9.77 -10.58
C LEU A 279 -2.37 11.21 -10.84
N LEU A 280 -2.97 12.17 -10.13
CA LEU A 280 -2.68 13.61 -10.27
C LEU A 280 -1.26 13.94 -9.81
N ALA A 281 -0.78 13.31 -8.75
CA ALA A 281 0.59 13.45 -8.28
C ALA A 281 1.60 12.86 -9.26
N GLY A 282 1.29 11.71 -9.89
CA GLY A 282 2.10 11.09 -10.94
C GLY A 282 2.22 12.00 -12.16
N PHE A 283 1.10 12.63 -12.57
CA PHE A 283 1.09 13.64 -13.62
C PHE A 283 2.02 14.81 -13.27
N ALA A 284 1.86 15.40 -12.09
CA ALA A 284 2.69 16.53 -11.65
C ALA A 284 4.17 16.15 -11.56
N MET A 285 4.51 14.99 -10.98
CA MET A 285 5.90 14.53 -10.90
C MET A 285 6.56 14.44 -12.27
N PHE A 286 5.86 13.83 -13.23
CA PHE A 286 6.44 13.58 -14.55
C PHE A 286 6.56 14.86 -15.39
N THR A 287 5.66 15.83 -15.17
CA THR A 287 5.79 17.18 -15.72
C THR A 287 7.10 17.85 -15.27
N ASN A 288 7.44 17.73 -13.97
CA ASN A 288 8.66 18.29 -13.44
C ASN A 288 9.90 17.73 -14.15
N LEU A 289 9.91 16.41 -14.35
CA LEU A 289 11.01 15.75 -15.04
C LEU A 289 11.11 16.18 -16.51
N LEU A 290 10.02 16.03 -17.28
CA LEU A 290 10.03 16.25 -18.73
C LEU A 290 10.24 17.73 -19.10
N VAL A 291 9.44 18.62 -18.51
CA VAL A 291 9.46 20.04 -18.90
C VAL A 291 10.74 20.74 -18.41
N ALA A 292 11.22 20.40 -17.20
CA ALA A 292 12.47 20.96 -16.72
C ALA A 292 13.67 20.50 -17.57
N THR A 293 13.75 19.18 -17.87
CA THR A 293 14.83 18.64 -18.70
C THR A 293 14.85 19.25 -20.09
N GLN A 294 13.68 19.45 -20.72
CA GLN A 294 13.59 20.11 -22.02
C GLN A 294 14.01 21.58 -21.96
N GLN A 295 13.49 22.33 -20.98
CA GLN A 295 13.83 23.76 -20.81
C GLN A 295 15.33 23.96 -20.58
N LEU A 296 16.00 23.08 -19.84
CA LEU A 296 17.45 23.13 -19.62
C LEU A 296 18.24 22.91 -20.90
N GLN A 297 17.75 22.11 -21.84
CA GLN A 297 18.45 21.75 -23.07
C GLN A 297 18.12 22.64 -24.28
N ILE A 298 16.99 23.36 -24.28
CA ILE A 298 16.63 24.29 -25.34
C ILE A 298 17.74 25.34 -25.49
N PRO A 299 18.20 25.64 -26.74
CA PRO A 299 19.29 26.62 -26.97
C PRO A 299 19.00 28.02 -26.40
N VAL A 300 20.04 28.65 -25.86
CA VAL A 300 19.93 30.00 -25.29
C VAL A 300 19.44 31.02 -26.34
N SER A 301 19.76 30.80 -27.63
CA SER A 301 19.30 31.65 -28.74
C SER A 301 17.79 31.80 -28.85
N THR A 302 17.00 30.89 -28.25
CA THR A 302 15.52 30.97 -28.22
C THR A 302 15.00 31.96 -27.18
N GLY A 303 15.85 32.41 -26.24
CA GLY A 303 15.46 33.28 -25.11
C GLY A 303 14.72 32.53 -23.98
N VAL A 304 14.42 31.22 -24.15
CA VAL A 304 13.61 30.45 -23.21
C VAL A 304 14.40 29.32 -22.57
N GLY A 305 15.45 28.84 -23.23
CA GLY A 305 16.27 27.72 -22.80
C GLY A 305 17.60 28.14 -22.21
N PHE A 306 18.31 27.18 -21.60
CA PHE A 306 19.61 27.37 -20.96
C PHE A 306 20.77 26.76 -21.76
N GLY A 307 20.49 26.00 -22.84
CA GLY A 307 21.49 25.42 -23.75
C GLY A 307 22.44 24.40 -23.13
N LEU A 308 22.01 23.74 -22.03
CA LEU A 308 22.83 22.77 -21.34
C LEU A 308 22.89 21.45 -22.10
N GLY A 309 24.06 20.81 -22.06
CA GLY A 309 24.16 19.42 -22.51
C GLY A 309 23.37 18.45 -21.63
N VAL A 310 23.23 17.21 -22.10
CA VAL A 310 22.45 16.17 -21.39
C VAL A 310 22.98 15.92 -19.97
N THR A 311 24.32 15.80 -19.86
CA THR A 311 24.99 15.58 -18.56
C THR A 311 24.81 16.77 -17.63
N GLU A 312 24.97 18.01 -18.13
CA GLU A 312 24.81 19.24 -17.36
C GLU A 312 23.37 19.44 -16.91
N ALA A 313 22.37 19.18 -17.78
CA ALA A 313 20.97 19.23 -17.43
C ALA A 313 20.61 18.20 -16.35
N GLY A 314 21.20 17.00 -16.42
CA GLY A 314 21.08 15.99 -15.38
C GLY A 314 21.68 16.44 -14.05
N LEU A 315 22.88 17.04 -14.06
CA LEU A 315 23.52 17.61 -12.86
C LEU A 315 22.70 18.73 -12.25
N ALA A 316 22.08 19.59 -13.08
CA ALA A 316 21.19 20.64 -12.63
C ALA A 316 19.94 20.06 -11.91
N MET A 317 19.49 18.86 -12.24
CA MET A 317 18.35 18.19 -11.57
C MET A 317 18.72 17.50 -10.25
N LEU A 318 20.01 17.25 -9.98
CA LEU A 318 20.48 16.55 -8.77
C LEU A 318 20.00 17.17 -7.45
N PRO A 319 20.02 18.50 -7.23
CA PRO A 319 19.56 19.09 -5.97
C PRO A 319 18.11 18.69 -5.62
N GLY A 320 17.21 18.62 -6.62
CA GLY A 320 15.84 18.16 -6.44
C GLY A 320 15.76 16.73 -5.93
N GLY A 321 16.57 15.83 -6.49
CA GLY A 321 16.64 14.43 -6.05
C GLY A 321 17.23 14.27 -4.65
N VAL A 322 18.29 14.99 -4.33
CA VAL A 322 18.88 15.02 -2.98
C VAL A 322 17.86 15.50 -1.95
N LEU A 323 17.11 16.57 -2.26
CA LEU A 323 16.06 17.08 -1.40
C LEU A 323 14.93 16.07 -1.20
N MET A 324 14.58 15.26 -2.21
CA MET A 324 13.61 14.18 -2.02
C MET A 324 14.04 13.18 -0.95
N VAL A 325 15.32 12.82 -0.90
CA VAL A 325 15.87 11.90 0.12
C VAL A 325 15.88 12.57 1.49
N LEU A 326 16.37 13.81 1.57
CA LEU A 326 16.42 14.57 2.82
C LEU A 326 15.02 14.81 3.42
N MET A 327 13.99 14.84 2.58
CA MET A 327 12.61 14.99 3.01
C MET A 327 11.98 13.67 3.54
N ALA A 328 12.58 12.51 3.32
CA ALA A 328 12.03 11.25 3.81
C ALA A 328 11.81 11.22 5.34
N PRO A 329 12.79 11.58 6.20
CA PRO A 329 12.58 11.63 7.65
C PRO A 329 11.59 12.75 8.05
N VAL A 330 11.56 13.87 7.33
CA VAL A 330 10.61 14.96 7.57
C VAL A 330 9.19 14.49 7.27
N SER A 331 8.98 13.87 6.11
CA SER A 331 7.69 13.28 5.72
C SER A 331 7.18 12.26 6.74
N ALA A 332 8.07 11.37 7.22
CA ALA A 332 7.75 10.41 8.26
C ALA A 332 7.36 11.10 9.58
N SER A 333 8.03 12.19 9.94
CA SER A 333 7.71 12.97 11.14
C SER A 333 6.36 13.68 11.04
N ILE A 334 6.07 14.31 9.89
CA ILE A 334 4.76 14.92 9.61
C ILE A 334 3.65 13.85 9.67
N THR A 335 3.88 12.69 9.05
CA THR A 335 2.92 11.58 9.04
C THR A 335 2.65 11.04 10.45
N ARG A 336 3.67 10.93 11.31
CA ARG A 336 3.48 10.50 12.71
C ARG A 336 2.70 11.53 13.54
N ARG A 337 2.97 12.82 13.32
CA ARG A 337 2.39 13.90 14.14
C ARG A 337 0.99 14.31 13.69
N PHE A 338 0.75 14.37 12.40
CA PHE A 338 -0.47 14.93 11.80
C PHE A 338 -1.28 13.91 10.99
N GLY A 339 -0.74 12.70 10.80
CA GLY A 339 -1.38 11.65 10.00
C GLY A 339 -1.08 11.73 8.51
N ALA A 340 -1.22 10.59 7.83
CA ALA A 340 -0.87 10.47 6.40
C ALA A 340 -1.75 11.33 5.47
N ARG A 341 -3.01 11.59 5.84
CA ARG A 341 -3.91 12.47 5.08
C ARG A 341 -3.36 13.90 4.97
N ILE A 342 -2.96 14.50 6.11
CA ILE A 342 -2.42 15.86 6.14
C ILE A 342 -1.09 15.92 5.41
N THR A 343 -0.25 14.89 5.55
CA THR A 343 1.01 14.77 4.82
C THR A 343 0.79 14.76 3.31
N LEU A 344 -0.20 14.01 2.81
CA LEU A 344 -0.56 13.98 1.39
C LEU A 344 -0.99 15.37 0.89
N ILE A 345 -1.90 16.03 1.61
CA ILE A 345 -2.42 17.37 1.26
C ILE A 345 -1.29 18.40 1.24
N ALA A 346 -0.48 18.44 2.30
CA ALA A 346 0.65 19.37 2.41
C ALA A 346 1.65 19.16 1.27
N GLY A 347 2.00 17.89 0.97
CA GLY A 347 2.91 17.57 -0.14
C GLY A 347 2.39 18.05 -1.48
N LEU A 348 1.12 17.80 -1.78
CA LEU A 348 0.50 18.24 -3.05
C LEU A 348 0.32 19.76 -3.14
N CYS A 349 0.03 20.43 -2.03
CA CYS A 349 0.03 21.91 -1.98
C CYS A 349 1.44 22.49 -2.24
N ILE A 350 2.48 21.91 -1.63
CA ILE A 350 3.88 22.32 -1.88
C ILE A 350 4.23 22.08 -3.35
N THR A 351 3.83 20.95 -3.94
CA THR A 351 4.04 20.65 -5.36
C THR A 351 3.38 21.72 -6.25
N GLY A 352 2.08 22.02 -6.01
CA GLY A 352 1.37 23.05 -6.76
C GLY A 352 2.00 24.44 -6.62
N PHE A 353 2.37 24.81 -5.40
CA PHE A 353 3.08 26.06 -5.14
C PHE A 353 4.44 26.12 -5.85
N GLY A 354 5.19 25.01 -5.87
CA GLY A 354 6.45 24.91 -6.61
C GLY A 354 6.31 25.19 -8.10
N TYR A 355 5.21 24.75 -8.72
CA TYR A 355 4.90 25.10 -10.12
C TYR A 355 4.55 26.56 -10.30
N VAL A 356 3.81 27.17 -9.37
CA VAL A 356 3.56 28.61 -9.39
C VAL A 356 4.87 29.41 -9.29
N VAL A 357 5.76 29.01 -8.36
CA VAL A 357 7.11 29.62 -8.24
C VAL A 357 7.87 29.49 -9.55
N ARG A 358 7.80 28.32 -10.20
CA ARG A 358 8.49 28.06 -11.47
C ARG A 358 8.00 28.93 -12.63
N VAL A 359 6.71 29.32 -12.66
CA VAL A 359 6.18 30.26 -13.67
C VAL A 359 6.54 31.69 -13.34
N LEU A 360 6.57 32.05 -12.05
CA LEU A 360 6.87 33.43 -11.63
C LEU A 360 8.38 33.75 -11.58
N LEU A 361 9.21 32.73 -11.44
CA LEU A 361 10.68 32.86 -11.27
C LEU A 361 11.36 31.88 -12.24
N ASP A 362 11.51 32.28 -13.50
CA ASP A 362 12.14 31.49 -14.56
C ASP A 362 13.24 32.23 -15.35
N GLY A 363 13.53 33.47 -14.99
CA GLY A 363 14.50 34.32 -15.67
C GLY A 363 15.98 33.89 -15.51
N SER A 364 16.28 32.88 -14.68
CA SER A 364 17.65 32.34 -14.51
C SER A 364 17.64 30.85 -14.18
N LEU A 365 18.77 30.18 -14.49
CA LEU A 365 18.95 28.75 -14.17
C LEU A 365 18.74 28.49 -12.66
N ILE A 366 19.21 29.35 -11.78
CA ILE A 366 19.05 29.19 -10.32
C ILE A 366 17.59 29.28 -9.92
N GLN A 367 16.83 30.20 -10.49
CA GLN A 367 15.39 30.35 -10.23
C GLN A 367 14.59 29.12 -10.69
N LEU A 368 14.89 28.62 -11.90
CA LEU A 368 14.30 27.37 -12.39
C LEU A 368 14.60 26.20 -11.44
N MET A 369 15.86 26.06 -11.00
CA MET A 369 16.26 25.00 -10.08
C MET A 369 15.61 25.10 -8.71
N VAL A 370 15.37 26.31 -8.20
CA VAL A 370 14.59 26.53 -6.97
C VAL A 370 13.17 26.00 -7.14
N GLY A 371 12.51 26.37 -8.24
CA GLY A 371 11.15 25.88 -8.54
C GLY A 371 11.08 24.35 -8.65
N VAL A 372 12.01 23.75 -9.41
CA VAL A 372 12.16 22.29 -9.55
C VAL A 372 12.37 21.62 -8.18
N SER A 373 13.18 22.22 -7.32
CA SER A 373 13.47 21.72 -5.98
C SER A 373 12.26 21.77 -5.06
N VAL A 374 11.48 22.85 -5.09
CA VAL A 374 10.24 22.97 -4.30
C VAL A 374 9.22 21.93 -4.74
N VAL A 375 9.06 21.73 -6.06
CA VAL A 375 8.20 20.65 -6.60
C VAL A 375 8.67 19.29 -6.08
N SER A 376 9.99 19.02 -6.12
CA SER A 376 10.57 17.74 -5.66
C SER A 376 10.31 17.48 -4.16
N ILE A 377 10.39 18.51 -3.32
CA ILE A 377 10.03 18.44 -1.89
C ILE A 377 8.57 18.02 -1.72
N GLY A 378 7.66 18.68 -2.45
CA GLY A 378 6.23 18.36 -2.38
C GLY A 378 5.91 16.94 -2.82
N ILE A 379 6.56 16.47 -3.89
CA ILE A 379 6.44 15.09 -4.39
C ILE A 379 6.93 14.09 -3.32
N ALA A 380 8.09 14.34 -2.71
CA ALA A 380 8.64 13.46 -1.67
C ALA A 380 7.68 13.30 -0.48
N VAL A 381 7.11 14.43 -0.03
CA VAL A 381 6.15 14.45 1.09
C VAL A 381 4.86 13.72 0.72
N SER A 382 4.28 13.98 -0.45
CA SER A 382 3.03 13.35 -0.86
C SER A 382 3.17 11.84 -1.12
N PHE A 383 4.26 11.41 -1.77
CA PHE A 383 4.49 10.00 -2.11
C PHE A 383 4.75 9.12 -0.88
N ALA A 384 5.34 9.67 0.18
CA ALA A 384 5.51 8.95 1.43
C ALA A 384 4.17 8.64 2.13
N ALA A 385 3.15 9.48 1.94
CA ALA A 385 1.85 9.35 2.58
C ALA A 385 0.92 8.34 1.88
N MET A 386 0.99 8.21 0.55
CA MET A 386 0.06 7.38 -0.23
C MET A 386 0.06 5.91 0.17
N PRO A 387 1.20 5.21 0.23
CA PRO A 387 1.23 3.82 0.66
C PRO A 387 0.74 3.63 2.10
N VAL A 388 1.01 4.61 2.98
CA VAL A 388 0.55 4.57 4.38
C VAL A 388 -0.97 4.65 4.45
N LEU A 389 -1.62 5.55 3.69
CA LEU A 389 -3.08 5.66 3.59
C LEU A 389 -3.71 4.36 3.07
N ILE A 390 -3.11 3.74 2.06
CA ILE A 390 -3.57 2.46 1.53
C ILE A 390 -3.44 1.37 2.58
N MET A 391 -2.26 1.23 3.21
CA MET A 391 -2.02 0.23 4.25
C MET A 391 -2.96 0.35 5.44
N GLN A 392 -3.39 1.56 5.81
CA GLN A 392 -4.38 1.79 6.87
C GLN A 392 -5.80 1.37 6.48
N SER A 393 -6.06 1.21 5.18
CA SER A 393 -7.40 0.99 4.61
C SER A 393 -7.62 -0.43 4.10
N VAL A 394 -6.57 -1.27 4.06
CA VAL A 394 -6.62 -2.64 3.52
C VAL A 394 -6.10 -3.65 4.54
N PRO A 395 -6.54 -4.92 4.47
CA PRO A 395 -5.97 -6.01 5.26
C PRO A 395 -4.46 -6.17 5.02
N ILE A 396 -3.74 -6.69 6.01
CA ILE A 396 -2.28 -6.93 5.89
C ILE A 396 -1.99 -7.88 4.72
N SER A 397 -2.83 -8.89 4.53
CA SER A 397 -2.72 -9.91 3.48
C SER A 397 -2.90 -9.40 2.04
N GLU A 398 -3.38 -8.16 1.83
CA GLU A 398 -3.64 -7.56 0.51
C GLU A 398 -2.77 -6.32 0.26
N THR A 399 -1.77 -6.08 1.09
CA THR A 399 -0.97 -4.86 1.07
C THR A 399 -0.20 -4.69 -0.24
N ALA A 400 0.41 -5.77 -0.77
CA ALA A 400 1.18 -5.68 -2.01
C ALA A 400 0.26 -5.43 -3.21
N ALA A 401 -0.87 -6.12 -3.30
CA ALA A 401 -1.84 -5.94 -4.37
C ALA A 401 -2.41 -4.51 -4.41
N ALA A 402 -2.80 -3.96 -3.25
CA ALA A 402 -3.35 -2.61 -3.15
C ALA A 402 -2.33 -1.52 -3.50
N ASN A 403 -1.08 -1.64 -3.02
CA ASN A 403 0.00 -0.71 -3.40
C ASN A 403 0.45 -0.91 -4.86
N GLY A 404 0.35 -2.15 -5.39
CA GLY A 404 0.56 -2.44 -6.81
C GLY A 404 -0.42 -1.68 -7.68
N LEU A 405 -1.73 -1.72 -7.36
CA LEU A 405 -2.75 -0.94 -8.05
C LEU A 405 -2.47 0.56 -7.97
N ASN A 406 -2.10 1.09 -6.81
CA ASN A 406 -1.73 2.49 -6.66
C ASN A 406 -0.57 2.89 -7.58
N THR A 407 0.42 2.01 -7.74
CA THR A 407 1.53 2.22 -8.65
C THR A 407 1.08 2.25 -10.11
N VAL A 408 0.14 1.38 -10.53
CA VAL A 408 -0.46 1.38 -11.87
C VAL A 408 -1.22 2.69 -12.12
N VAL A 409 -2.08 3.11 -11.19
CA VAL A 409 -2.84 4.36 -11.32
C VAL A 409 -1.92 5.57 -11.45
N ARG A 410 -0.82 5.59 -10.68
CA ARG A 410 0.23 6.61 -10.82
C ARG A 410 0.90 6.56 -12.19
N SER A 411 1.15 5.36 -12.74
CA SER A 411 1.74 5.20 -14.09
C SER A 411 0.81 5.68 -15.18
N ILE A 412 -0.51 5.55 -15.02
CA ILE A 412 -1.50 6.17 -15.92
C ILE A 412 -1.34 7.70 -15.88
N GLY A 413 -1.18 8.28 -14.68
CA GLY A 413 -0.91 9.72 -14.51
C GLY A 413 0.35 10.17 -15.23
N THR A 414 1.48 9.45 -15.11
CA THR A 414 2.73 9.78 -15.79
C THR A 414 2.62 9.64 -17.30
N SER A 415 1.92 8.63 -17.81
CA SER A 415 1.69 8.43 -19.24
C SER A 415 0.79 9.54 -19.82
N THR A 416 -0.28 9.92 -19.10
CA THR A 416 -1.14 11.03 -19.49
C THR A 416 -0.37 12.34 -19.53
N CYS A 417 0.53 12.57 -18.57
CA CYS A 417 1.43 13.73 -18.57
C CYS A 417 2.30 13.75 -19.83
N SER A 418 2.97 12.63 -20.15
CA SER A 418 3.84 12.55 -21.33
C SER A 418 3.11 12.93 -22.61
N ALA A 419 1.89 12.42 -22.80
CA ALA A 419 1.03 12.74 -23.92
C ALA A 419 0.62 14.23 -23.95
N THR A 420 0.26 14.78 -22.78
CA THR A 420 -0.12 16.20 -22.64
C THR A 420 1.06 17.11 -22.92
N VAL A 421 2.26 16.79 -22.39
CA VAL A 421 3.51 17.54 -22.67
C VAL A 421 3.79 17.56 -24.17
N ALA A 422 3.74 16.39 -24.83
CA ALA A 422 3.97 16.30 -26.26
C ALA A 422 2.95 17.17 -27.06
N ALA A 423 1.65 17.09 -26.70
CA ALA A 423 0.61 17.85 -27.39
C ALA A 423 0.76 19.37 -27.19
N VAL A 424 0.95 19.84 -25.95
CA VAL A 424 1.04 21.26 -25.61
C VAL A 424 2.31 21.87 -26.16
N LEU A 425 3.45 21.21 -26.02
CA LEU A 425 4.73 21.75 -26.50
C LEU A 425 4.79 21.76 -28.03
N THR A 426 4.25 20.72 -28.71
CA THR A 426 4.17 20.71 -30.19
C THR A 426 3.23 21.78 -30.73
N ALA A 427 2.05 21.95 -30.13
CA ALA A 427 1.11 22.99 -30.49
C ALA A 427 1.64 24.41 -30.21
N GLY A 428 2.56 24.55 -29.26
CA GLY A 428 3.19 25.80 -28.85
C GLY A 428 4.51 26.11 -29.57
N ILE A 429 4.90 25.34 -30.59
CA ILE A 429 6.08 25.67 -31.42
C ILE A 429 5.81 26.98 -32.18
N VAL A 430 6.73 27.91 -32.07
CA VAL A 430 6.65 29.20 -32.77
C VAL A 430 6.74 28.96 -34.28
N ALA A 431 5.88 29.64 -35.06
CA ALA A 431 5.87 29.49 -36.53
C ALA A 431 7.27 29.72 -37.14
N GLY A 432 7.79 28.71 -37.86
CA GLY A 432 9.14 28.68 -38.40
C GLY A 432 10.25 28.32 -37.42
N GLY A 433 9.93 28.01 -36.15
CA GLY A 433 10.87 27.56 -35.14
C GLY A 433 10.88 26.04 -34.99
N ALA A 434 11.89 25.51 -34.27
CA ALA A 434 12.01 24.09 -33.92
C ALA A 434 11.71 23.82 -32.42
N TYR A 435 11.51 24.86 -31.62
CA TYR A 435 11.39 24.78 -30.17
C TYR A 435 10.08 25.38 -29.67
N PRO A 436 9.54 24.87 -28.52
CA PRO A 436 8.33 25.39 -27.92
C PRO A 436 8.53 26.83 -27.40
N SER A 437 7.45 27.59 -27.39
CA SER A 437 7.41 28.93 -26.82
C SER A 437 7.44 28.90 -25.29
N GLU A 438 7.81 30.02 -24.67
CA GLU A 438 7.72 30.22 -23.22
C GLU A 438 6.29 29.99 -22.71
N ALA A 439 5.29 30.49 -23.42
CA ALA A 439 3.88 30.31 -23.11
C ALA A 439 3.48 28.82 -23.05
N ALA A 440 4.07 27.97 -23.90
CA ALA A 440 3.79 26.52 -23.88
C ALA A 440 4.41 25.87 -22.63
N LEU A 441 5.63 26.25 -22.25
CA LEU A 441 6.27 25.75 -21.02
C LEU A 441 5.53 26.21 -19.77
N HIS A 442 5.09 27.47 -19.71
CA HIS A 442 4.26 28.02 -18.63
C HIS A 442 2.89 27.32 -18.57
N SER A 443 2.24 27.07 -19.71
CA SER A 443 0.96 26.34 -19.76
C SER A 443 1.07 24.96 -19.15
N MET A 444 2.14 24.21 -19.43
CA MET A 444 2.38 22.90 -18.80
C MET A 444 2.60 23.03 -17.30
N SER A 445 3.31 24.05 -16.84
CA SER A 445 3.51 24.30 -15.41
C SER A 445 2.20 24.66 -14.71
N TRP A 446 1.32 25.45 -15.33
CA TRP A 446 -0.02 25.73 -14.82
C TRP A 446 -0.91 24.50 -14.77
N ILE A 447 -0.93 23.67 -15.82
CA ILE A 447 -1.69 22.41 -15.84
C ILE A 447 -1.23 21.50 -14.70
N ALA A 448 0.09 21.40 -14.46
CA ALA A 448 0.63 20.60 -13.38
C ALA A 448 0.31 21.18 -11.98
N ALA A 449 0.31 22.51 -11.84
CA ALA A 449 -0.12 23.18 -10.60
C ALA A 449 -1.59 22.87 -10.29
N VAL A 450 -2.47 22.99 -11.30
CA VAL A 450 -3.91 22.66 -11.17
C VAL A 450 -4.08 21.19 -10.81
N ALA A 451 -3.35 20.27 -11.45
CA ALA A 451 -3.40 18.86 -11.12
C ALA A 451 -2.96 18.60 -9.67
N ALA A 452 -1.88 19.23 -9.19
CA ALA A 452 -1.41 19.09 -7.82
C ALA A 452 -2.42 19.64 -6.79
N PHE A 453 -2.99 20.82 -7.02
CA PHE A 453 -4.01 21.40 -6.14
C PHE A 453 -5.33 20.60 -6.19
N ALA A 454 -5.73 20.07 -7.34
CA ALA A 454 -6.87 19.18 -7.46
C ALA A 454 -6.63 17.87 -6.65
N GLY A 455 -5.42 17.32 -6.73
CA GLY A 455 -5.01 16.20 -5.89
C GLY A 455 -5.06 16.50 -4.39
N ALA A 456 -4.64 17.71 -3.97
CA ALA A 456 -4.78 18.17 -2.60
C ALA A 456 -6.25 18.30 -2.19
N ALA A 457 -7.11 18.85 -3.06
CA ALA A 457 -8.55 18.93 -2.83
C ALA A 457 -9.19 17.54 -2.68
N VAL A 458 -8.81 16.57 -3.51
CA VAL A 458 -9.20 15.17 -3.33
C VAL A 458 -8.72 14.62 -1.98
N GLY A 459 -7.53 14.99 -1.54
CA GLY A 459 -6.99 14.64 -0.23
C GLY A 459 -7.86 15.12 0.94
N PHE A 460 -8.51 16.29 0.83
CA PHE A 460 -9.46 16.77 1.83
C PHE A 460 -10.75 15.92 1.92
N LEU A 461 -11.09 15.18 0.87
CA LEU A 461 -12.25 14.28 0.88
C LEU A 461 -11.93 12.92 1.52
N ILE A 462 -10.66 12.61 1.78
CA ILE A 462 -10.26 11.39 2.49
C ILE A 462 -10.72 11.53 3.95
N PRO A 463 -11.42 10.53 4.53
CA PRO A 463 -11.85 10.57 5.93
C PRO A 463 -10.68 10.78 6.89
N ALA A 464 -10.83 11.66 7.88
CA ALA A 464 -9.78 11.99 8.84
C ALA A 464 -9.41 10.79 9.75
N ARG A 465 -10.37 9.92 10.01
CA ARG A 465 -10.20 8.65 10.73
C ARG A 465 -10.50 7.52 9.77
N VAL A 466 -9.49 6.83 9.33
CA VAL A 466 -9.63 5.53 8.69
C VAL A 466 -9.70 4.54 9.83
N ALA A 467 -10.89 3.99 10.12
CA ALA A 467 -11.01 2.88 11.07
C ALA A 467 -10.08 1.75 10.59
N PRO A 468 -9.24 1.17 11.48
CA PRO A 468 -8.43 0.03 11.10
C PRO A 468 -9.36 -1.04 10.55
N VAL A 469 -9.12 -1.50 9.33
CA VAL A 469 -9.85 -2.65 8.79
C VAL A 469 -9.32 -3.86 9.54
N LEU A 470 -9.98 -4.18 10.66
CA LEU A 470 -9.90 -5.52 11.24
C LEU A 470 -10.28 -6.46 10.10
N ALA A 471 -9.45 -7.47 9.85
CA ALA A 471 -9.65 -8.42 8.77
C ALA A 471 -11.12 -8.86 8.77
N ALA A 472 -11.91 -8.34 7.83
CA ALA A 472 -13.23 -8.87 7.57
C ALA A 472 -12.99 -10.30 7.10
N GLY A 473 -13.46 -11.26 7.86
CA GLY A 473 -13.46 -12.65 7.43
C GLY A 473 -14.06 -12.74 6.03
N PRO A 474 -13.63 -13.67 5.20
CA PRO A 474 -14.15 -13.83 3.86
C PRO A 474 -15.67 -13.90 3.88
N PRO A 475 -16.37 -13.36 2.86
CA PRO A 475 -17.83 -13.40 2.79
C PRO A 475 -18.29 -14.86 2.84
N VAL A 476 -19.29 -15.12 3.67
CA VAL A 476 -19.93 -16.43 3.77
C VAL A 476 -20.70 -16.68 2.47
N ALA A 477 -20.05 -17.23 1.48
CA ALA A 477 -20.71 -17.93 0.40
C ALA A 477 -20.84 -19.40 0.85
N GLY A 478 -22.07 -19.91 0.86
CA GLY A 478 -22.35 -21.29 1.24
C GLY A 478 -21.77 -22.29 0.24
N GLU A 479 -20.53 -22.67 0.44
CA GLU A 479 -19.92 -23.78 -0.25
C GLU A 479 -18.91 -24.44 0.69
N ARG A 480 -18.98 -25.75 0.79
CA ARG A 480 -18.09 -26.58 1.59
C ARG A 480 -16.65 -26.32 1.18
N ALA A 481 -15.95 -25.44 1.92
CA ALA A 481 -14.52 -25.27 1.75
C ALA A 481 -13.82 -26.55 2.20
N PRO A 482 -12.93 -27.12 1.38
CA PRO A 482 -12.08 -28.21 1.84
C PRO A 482 -11.17 -27.66 2.95
N VAL A 483 -11.01 -28.46 3.99
CA VAL A 483 -10.09 -28.19 5.11
C VAL A 483 -8.73 -27.80 4.53
N ALA A 484 -8.35 -26.52 4.66
CA ALA A 484 -7.05 -26.04 4.20
C ALA A 484 -5.98 -26.68 5.10
N ARG A 485 -5.23 -27.62 4.53
CA ARG A 485 -3.99 -28.11 5.13
C ARG A 485 -2.98 -26.96 5.07
N GLY A 486 -2.61 -26.44 6.22
CA GLY A 486 -1.46 -25.54 6.33
C GLY A 486 -0.19 -26.33 5.99
N ASP A 487 0.44 -25.98 4.85
CA ASP A 487 1.80 -26.41 4.55
C ASP A 487 2.76 -25.60 5.43
N ALA A 488 2.86 -25.98 6.70
CA ALA A 488 3.88 -25.45 7.61
C ALA A 488 5.02 -26.44 7.78
N VAL A 489 6.17 -26.02 7.33
CA VAL A 489 7.50 -26.48 7.77
C VAL A 489 7.84 -27.96 7.47
N ARG A 490 8.29 -28.21 6.24
CA ARG A 490 9.26 -29.30 6.01
C ARG A 490 10.64 -28.81 6.42
N ARG A 491 11.12 -29.29 7.56
CA ARG A 491 12.51 -29.72 7.86
C ARG A 491 12.67 -29.99 9.34
N ALA A 492 12.73 -31.24 9.66
CA ALA A 492 13.65 -31.95 10.54
C ALA A 492 12.96 -33.20 11.08
N ASP A 493 13.62 -34.29 10.91
CA ASP A 493 13.41 -35.63 11.50
C ASP A 493 12.09 -36.35 11.11
N VAL A 494 12.33 -37.52 10.55
CA VAL A 494 11.37 -38.59 10.29
C VAL A 494 10.80 -39.11 11.62
N GLY A 495 9.80 -38.37 12.14
CA GLY A 495 8.90 -38.79 13.19
C GLY A 495 7.51 -38.83 12.61
N THR A 496 6.72 -39.84 12.94
CA THR A 496 5.34 -40.07 12.51
C THR A 496 4.48 -38.83 12.79
N GLU A 497 4.10 -38.08 11.75
CA GLU A 497 3.13 -36.98 11.87
C GLU A 497 1.82 -37.49 12.48
N VAL A 498 1.33 -36.80 13.49
CA VAL A 498 0.12 -37.16 14.24
C VAL A 498 -1.00 -36.20 13.89
N VAL A 499 -2.10 -36.69 13.34
CA VAL A 499 -3.31 -35.91 13.11
C VAL A 499 -4.16 -35.90 14.37
N VAL A 500 -4.23 -34.76 15.04
CA VAL A 500 -5.06 -34.56 16.22
C VAL A 500 -6.39 -33.95 15.82
N ARG A 501 -7.49 -34.53 16.30
CA ARG A 501 -8.84 -34.03 16.05
C ARG A 501 -9.50 -33.64 17.36
N GLY A 502 -10.35 -32.62 17.31
CA GLY A 502 -11.03 -32.17 18.50
C GLY A 502 -12.33 -31.42 18.21
N ARG A 503 -12.92 -30.96 19.30
CA ARG A 503 -14.12 -30.12 19.25
C ARG A 503 -13.97 -28.96 20.22
N VAL A 504 -14.39 -27.75 19.79
CA VAL A 504 -14.52 -26.59 20.67
C VAL A 504 -15.95 -26.43 21.10
N GLN A 505 -16.16 -26.29 22.39
CA GLN A 505 -17.47 -26.10 23.02
C GLN A 505 -17.51 -24.78 23.80
N ARG A 506 -18.69 -24.18 23.85
CA ARG A 506 -19.02 -23.09 24.77
C ARG A 506 -19.22 -23.64 26.18
N PRO A 507 -19.27 -22.79 27.22
CA PRO A 507 -19.61 -23.21 28.58
C PRO A 507 -20.98 -23.91 28.69
N ASP A 508 -21.95 -23.53 27.81
CA ASP A 508 -23.30 -24.12 27.73
C ASP A 508 -23.31 -25.49 26.99
N GLY A 509 -22.15 -26.03 26.64
CA GLY A 509 -22.00 -27.29 25.93
C GLY A 509 -22.28 -27.24 24.42
N LYS A 510 -22.76 -26.12 23.88
CA LYS A 510 -23.00 -25.95 22.45
C LYS A 510 -21.69 -25.80 21.67
N PRO A 511 -21.65 -26.19 20.38
CA PRO A 511 -20.45 -26.04 19.57
C PRO A 511 -20.06 -24.55 19.42
N ALA A 512 -18.77 -24.26 19.58
CA ALA A 512 -18.23 -22.94 19.32
C ALA A 512 -17.82 -22.83 17.83
N ARG A 513 -18.69 -22.25 17.04
CA ARG A 513 -18.48 -22.05 15.60
C ARG A 513 -17.32 -21.10 15.34
N LEU A 514 -16.53 -21.39 14.32
CA LEU A 514 -15.41 -20.55 13.87
C LEU A 514 -14.34 -20.24 14.94
N ALA A 515 -14.34 -20.97 16.06
CA ALA A 515 -13.30 -20.85 17.06
C ALA A 515 -11.92 -21.18 16.46
N VAL A 516 -10.91 -20.44 16.83
CA VAL A 516 -9.52 -20.64 16.40
C VAL A 516 -8.78 -21.42 17.48
N VAL A 517 -8.15 -22.52 17.07
CA VAL A 517 -7.30 -23.35 17.91
C VAL A 517 -5.86 -23.21 17.42
N SER A 518 -4.98 -22.66 18.22
CA SER A 518 -3.55 -22.56 17.95
C SER A 518 -2.78 -23.49 18.85
N VAL A 519 -1.85 -24.26 18.29
CA VAL A 519 -1.05 -25.24 19.00
C VAL A 519 0.42 -24.82 18.95
N LEU A 520 1.05 -24.63 20.11
CA LEU A 520 2.44 -24.21 20.24
C LEU A 520 3.26 -25.30 20.91
N ASP A 521 4.52 -25.45 20.48
CA ASP A 521 5.50 -26.34 21.13
C ASP A 521 5.96 -25.78 22.50
N ARG A 522 6.71 -26.58 23.27
CA ARG A 522 7.27 -26.15 24.57
C ARG A 522 8.23 -24.95 24.50
N ARG A 523 8.66 -24.56 23.30
CA ARG A 523 9.51 -23.38 23.05
C ARG A 523 8.67 -22.15 22.64
N GLY A 524 7.34 -22.25 22.65
CA GLY A 524 6.41 -21.19 22.26
C GLY A 524 6.32 -20.97 20.73
N ARG A 525 6.83 -21.88 19.89
CA ARG A 525 6.70 -21.81 18.43
C ARG A 525 5.40 -22.48 18.02
N GLN A 526 4.66 -21.86 17.13
CA GLN A 526 3.42 -22.42 16.59
C GLN A 526 3.73 -23.69 15.78
N ALA A 527 3.21 -24.82 16.24
CA ALA A 527 3.31 -26.10 15.56
C ALA A 527 2.28 -26.22 14.44
N ASP A 528 1.01 -25.88 14.74
CA ASP A 528 -0.09 -25.81 13.76
C ASP A 528 -1.26 -24.99 14.32
N TRP A 529 -2.28 -24.71 13.48
CA TRP A 529 -3.52 -24.09 13.90
C TRP A 529 -4.70 -24.55 13.04
N ALA A 530 -5.90 -24.48 13.60
CA ALA A 530 -7.12 -24.80 12.88
C ALA A 530 -8.25 -23.84 13.26
N ARG A 531 -9.22 -23.66 12.35
CA ARG A 531 -10.50 -23.02 12.63
C ARG A 531 -11.57 -24.10 12.74
N ALA A 532 -12.33 -24.06 13.81
CA ALA A 532 -13.45 -25.00 14.03
C ALA A 532 -14.57 -24.76 12.99
N ASP A 533 -15.19 -25.86 12.56
CA ASP A 533 -16.35 -25.84 11.68
C ASP A 533 -17.65 -25.43 12.42
N ASN A 534 -18.80 -25.53 11.74
CA ASN A 534 -20.10 -25.20 12.32
C ASN A 534 -20.53 -26.11 13.48
N ASP A 535 -19.94 -27.31 13.59
CA ASP A 535 -20.16 -28.28 14.67
C ASP A 535 -19.06 -28.18 15.75
N GLY A 536 -18.20 -27.14 15.66
CA GLY A 536 -17.09 -26.91 16.56
C GLY A 536 -15.91 -27.88 16.37
N ARG A 537 -15.88 -28.68 15.28
CA ARG A 537 -14.81 -29.67 15.03
C ARG A 537 -13.58 -28.98 14.42
N TRP A 538 -12.41 -29.40 14.84
CA TRP A 538 -11.12 -28.94 14.34
C TRP A 538 -10.15 -30.10 14.16
N SER A 539 -9.12 -29.90 13.32
CA SER A 539 -8.03 -30.85 13.17
C SER A 539 -6.72 -30.14 12.85
N VAL A 540 -5.62 -30.60 13.47
CA VAL A 540 -4.25 -30.11 13.28
C VAL A 540 -3.32 -31.27 13.02
N VAL A 541 -2.18 -31.00 12.35
CA VAL A 541 -1.12 -31.98 12.09
C VAL A 541 0.10 -31.59 12.90
N LEU A 542 0.52 -32.46 13.81
CA LEU A 542 1.62 -32.19 14.71
C LEU A 542 2.82 -33.11 14.42
N PRO A 543 4.04 -32.68 14.67
CA PRO A 543 5.26 -33.46 14.40
C PRO A 543 5.43 -34.69 15.31
N GLY A 544 4.61 -34.85 16.35
CA GLY A 544 4.63 -35.98 17.26
C GLY A 544 3.56 -35.89 18.34
N ALA A 545 3.36 -36.99 19.09
CA ALA A 545 2.47 -37.01 20.25
C ALA A 545 3.25 -36.51 21.48
N GLU A 546 3.09 -35.21 21.79
CA GLU A 546 3.78 -34.54 22.88
C GLU A 546 2.85 -33.58 23.64
N GLU A 547 3.39 -32.91 24.66
CA GLU A 547 2.69 -31.82 25.33
C GLU A 547 2.82 -30.51 24.55
N TYR A 548 1.69 -29.91 24.22
CA TYR A 548 1.57 -28.65 23.52
C TYR A 548 0.77 -27.64 24.33
N LEU A 549 1.11 -26.38 24.21
CA LEU A 549 0.27 -25.28 24.66
C LEU A 549 -0.84 -25.05 23.60
N VAL A 550 -2.07 -25.35 23.97
CA VAL A 550 -3.23 -25.18 23.12
C VAL A 550 -3.95 -23.91 23.54
N ILE A 551 -4.09 -22.96 22.60
CA ILE A 551 -4.83 -21.71 22.79
C ILE A 551 -6.12 -21.81 21.97
N CYS A 552 -7.25 -21.64 22.63
CA CYS A 552 -8.55 -21.61 21.99
C CYS A 552 -9.19 -20.23 22.15
N SER A 553 -9.62 -19.60 21.05
CA SER A 553 -10.28 -18.28 21.05
C SER A 553 -11.46 -18.26 20.09
N ALA A 554 -12.51 -17.51 20.44
CA ALA A 554 -13.64 -17.24 19.56
C ALA A 554 -14.15 -15.81 19.81
N GLU A 555 -14.79 -15.22 18.81
CA GLU A 555 -15.31 -13.85 18.88
C GLU A 555 -16.37 -13.73 19.99
N GLY A 556 -16.20 -12.77 20.88
CA GLY A 556 -17.08 -12.52 22.02
C GLY A 556 -16.85 -13.45 23.21
N TRP A 557 -15.78 -14.26 23.21
CA TRP A 557 -15.43 -15.19 24.29
C TRP A 557 -14.01 -14.97 24.78
N ALA A 558 -13.76 -15.14 26.08
CA ALA A 558 -12.42 -15.10 26.63
C ALA A 558 -11.57 -16.24 26.06
N ALA A 559 -10.34 -15.90 25.63
CA ALA A 559 -9.41 -16.90 25.12
C ALA A 559 -8.94 -17.79 26.29
N ARG A 560 -8.92 -19.10 26.07
CA ARG A 560 -8.40 -20.08 27.03
C ARG A 560 -7.14 -20.73 26.52
N SER A 561 -6.14 -20.83 27.35
CA SER A 561 -4.90 -21.55 27.07
C SER A 561 -4.69 -22.66 28.09
N GLU A 562 -4.32 -23.85 27.61
CA GLU A 562 -4.00 -24.99 28.47
C GLU A 562 -2.86 -25.83 27.88
N LEU A 563 -2.03 -26.40 28.77
CA LEU A 563 -1.01 -27.35 28.37
C LEU A 563 -1.65 -28.75 28.30
N ARG A 564 -1.58 -29.37 27.12
CA ARG A 564 -2.19 -30.68 26.89
C ARG A 564 -1.29 -31.63 26.12
N HIS A 565 -1.32 -32.90 26.50
CA HIS A 565 -0.78 -33.96 25.67
C HIS A 565 -1.73 -34.26 24.53
N LEU A 566 -1.26 -34.06 23.28
CA LEU A 566 -2.06 -34.26 22.06
C LEU A 566 -1.59 -35.51 21.33
N SER A 567 -2.52 -36.43 21.06
CA SER A 567 -2.26 -37.68 20.34
C SER A 567 -3.37 -37.98 19.34
N ALA A 568 -3.14 -38.87 18.37
CA ALA A 568 -4.12 -39.27 17.38
C ALA A 568 -5.30 -40.08 17.93
N GLU A 569 -5.11 -40.70 19.11
CA GLU A 569 -6.06 -41.68 19.66
C GLU A 569 -7.22 -41.03 20.40
N THR A 570 -7.12 -39.78 20.82
CA THR A 570 -8.11 -39.08 21.64
C THR A 570 -8.72 -37.87 20.96
N THR A 571 -10.05 -37.81 20.92
CA THR A 571 -10.74 -36.60 20.49
C THR A 571 -10.63 -35.53 21.59
N THR A 572 -9.87 -34.46 21.33
CA THR A 572 -9.63 -33.37 22.29
C THR A 572 -10.82 -32.43 22.35
N VAL A 573 -11.48 -32.31 23.50
CA VAL A 573 -12.53 -31.32 23.73
C VAL A 573 -11.91 -30.09 24.41
N LEU A 574 -11.98 -28.94 23.76
CA LEU A 574 -11.60 -27.63 24.27
C LEU A 574 -12.87 -26.87 24.65
N ARG A 575 -12.86 -26.22 25.81
CA ARG A 575 -13.96 -25.35 26.24
C ARG A 575 -13.50 -23.91 26.27
N LEU A 576 -14.31 -23.02 25.72
CA LEU A 576 -14.12 -21.58 25.88
C LEU A 576 -14.40 -21.18 27.34
N ASP A 577 -13.81 -20.09 27.77
CA ASP A 577 -14.12 -19.46 29.05
C ASP A 577 -15.42 -18.64 28.96
N GLU A 578 -15.62 -17.73 29.91
CA GLU A 578 -16.81 -16.91 29.99
C GLU A 578 -16.99 -16.00 28.76
N ARG A 579 -18.25 -15.67 28.47
CA ARG A 579 -18.56 -14.67 27.46
C ARG A 579 -18.05 -13.32 27.92
N LEU A 580 -17.41 -12.60 27.01
CA LEU A 580 -16.95 -11.24 27.26
C LEU A 580 -18.17 -10.29 27.16
N THR A 581 -18.50 -9.64 28.27
CA THR A 581 -19.65 -8.75 28.36
C THR A 581 -19.30 -7.47 29.12
N VAL A 582 -20.07 -6.42 28.84
CA VAL A 582 -20.14 -5.22 29.65
C VAL A 582 -21.36 -5.39 30.56
N ALA A 583 -21.14 -5.42 31.86
CA ALA A 583 -22.19 -5.64 32.84
C ALA A 583 -22.10 -4.60 33.98
N GLY A 584 -23.17 -4.45 34.74
CA GLY A 584 -23.20 -3.56 35.88
C GLY A 584 -24.56 -3.53 36.57
N VAL A 585 -24.74 -2.58 37.47
CA VAL A 585 -25.98 -2.34 38.19
C VAL A 585 -26.39 -0.90 37.97
N VAL A 586 -27.67 -0.65 37.74
CA VAL A 586 -28.27 0.69 37.73
C VAL A 586 -29.04 0.87 39.06
N SER A 587 -28.71 1.89 39.78
CA SER A 587 -29.32 2.17 41.10
C SER A 587 -29.65 3.66 41.26
N ARG A 588 -30.56 3.96 42.20
CA ARG A 588 -30.89 5.31 42.65
C ARG A 588 -30.99 5.34 44.19
N GLY A 589 -30.26 6.20 44.86
CA GLY A 589 -30.22 6.28 46.32
C GLY A 589 -29.86 4.96 46.99
N GLY A 590 -29.09 4.09 46.33
CA GLY A 590 -28.72 2.76 46.82
C GLY A 590 -29.70 1.63 46.49
N TRP A 591 -30.86 1.93 45.89
CA TRP A 591 -31.87 0.94 45.49
C TRP A 591 -31.73 0.58 43.99
N PRO A 592 -31.81 -0.70 43.63
CA PRO A 592 -31.74 -1.11 42.23
C PRO A 592 -32.98 -0.60 41.45
N ILE A 593 -32.80 -0.32 40.17
CA ILE A 593 -33.86 0.12 39.26
C ILE A 593 -34.14 -1.01 38.26
N ASP A 594 -35.35 -1.52 38.28
CA ASP A 594 -35.87 -2.47 37.32
C ASP A 594 -36.28 -1.80 36.02
N ASP A 595 -36.18 -2.51 34.89
CA ASP A 595 -36.56 -2.08 33.54
C ASP A 595 -35.87 -0.78 33.04
N ALA A 596 -34.77 -0.35 33.66
CA ALA A 596 -34.01 0.79 33.17
C ALA A 596 -33.38 0.45 31.83
N LEU A 597 -33.50 1.33 30.82
CA LEU A 597 -32.89 1.17 29.52
C LEU A 597 -31.42 1.55 29.59
N VAL A 598 -30.53 0.61 29.31
CA VAL A 598 -29.08 0.84 29.27
C VAL A 598 -28.63 0.79 27.82
N VAL A 599 -28.05 1.87 27.31
CA VAL A 599 -27.60 2.04 25.94
C VAL A 599 -26.10 2.34 25.94
N LEU A 600 -25.38 1.67 25.06
CA LEU A 600 -23.98 1.93 24.80
C LEU A 600 -23.85 2.59 23.42
N THR A 601 -23.34 3.82 23.36
CA THR A 601 -23.12 4.58 22.14
C THR A 601 -21.65 4.79 21.89
N ASP A 602 -21.23 4.76 20.63
CA ASP A 602 -19.86 5.08 20.24
C ASP A 602 -19.66 6.62 20.18
N ALA A 603 -18.41 7.04 19.89
CA ALA A 603 -18.06 8.46 19.78
C ALA A 603 -18.74 9.18 18.59
N SER A 604 -19.39 8.46 17.68
CA SER A 604 -20.17 9.03 16.56
C SER A 604 -21.65 9.20 16.91
N GLY A 605 -22.08 8.69 18.09
CA GLY A 605 -23.48 8.67 18.53
C GLY A 605 -24.27 7.47 18.01
N GLU A 606 -23.61 6.48 17.36
CA GLU A 606 -24.25 5.27 16.90
C GLU A 606 -24.38 4.26 18.05
N SER A 607 -25.54 3.60 18.18
CA SER A 607 -25.78 2.62 19.25
C SER A 607 -24.99 1.34 18.97
N ALA A 608 -24.06 1.01 19.88
CA ALA A 608 -23.30 -0.24 19.87
C ALA A 608 -24.05 -1.42 20.55
N GLY A 609 -25.08 -1.12 21.34
CA GLY A 609 -25.92 -2.09 22.01
C GLY A 609 -26.87 -1.45 23.01
N ALA A 610 -27.98 -2.13 23.28
CA ALA A 610 -28.94 -1.72 24.28
C ALA A 610 -29.49 -2.96 25.02
N THR A 611 -29.81 -2.79 26.29
CA THR A 611 -30.44 -3.79 27.15
C THR A 611 -31.29 -3.12 28.20
N ARG A 612 -32.05 -3.91 28.99
CA ARG A 612 -32.79 -3.43 30.15
C ARG A 612 -32.28 -4.11 31.41
N THR A 613 -32.41 -3.47 32.52
CA THR A 613 -32.08 -4.04 33.84
C THR A 613 -33.17 -5.04 34.30
N ASP A 614 -32.75 -6.01 35.12
CA ASP A 614 -33.61 -6.93 35.82
C ASP A 614 -34.10 -6.34 37.17
N GLU A 615 -34.89 -7.12 37.95
CA GLU A 615 -35.42 -6.74 39.24
C GLU A 615 -34.34 -6.34 40.26
N GLU A 616 -33.13 -6.87 40.15
CA GLU A 616 -31.95 -6.52 40.97
C GLU A 616 -31.12 -5.37 40.36
N GLY A 617 -31.63 -4.73 39.30
CA GLY A 617 -30.97 -3.61 38.61
C GLY A 617 -29.78 -4.01 37.77
N HIS A 618 -29.53 -5.34 37.54
CA HIS A 618 -28.40 -5.79 36.74
C HIS A 618 -28.68 -5.66 35.26
N TYR A 619 -27.63 -5.31 34.51
CA TYR A 619 -27.63 -5.33 33.04
C TYR A 619 -26.43 -6.04 32.49
N GLU A 620 -26.58 -6.62 31.29
CA GLU A 620 -25.50 -7.26 30.54
C GLU A 620 -25.63 -6.96 29.05
N LEU A 621 -24.54 -6.41 28.47
CA LEU A 621 -24.42 -6.10 27.05
C LEU A 621 -23.30 -6.96 26.43
N GLY A 622 -23.48 -7.44 25.21
CA GLY A 622 -22.40 -8.06 24.46
C GLY A 622 -21.23 -7.09 24.27
N LEU A 623 -19.99 -7.59 24.37
CA LEU A 623 -18.79 -6.77 24.24
C LEU A 623 -18.72 -6.15 22.84
N PRO A 624 -18.76 -4.83 22.67
CA PRO A 624 -18.55 -4.17 21.41
C PRO A 624 -17.04 -4.15 21.06
N PRO A 625 -16.64 -3.68 19.86
CA PRO A 625 -15.24 -3.45 19.53
C PRO A 625 -14.52 -2.61 20.59
N LEU A 626 -13.18 -2.83 20.73
CA LEU A 626 -12.38 -2.06 21.70
C LEU A 626 -12.41 -0.58 21.38
N GLY A 627 -12.68 0.27 22.38
CA GLY A 627 -12.78 1.71 22.13
C GLY A 627 -13.34 2.51 23.30
N ARG A 628 -13.61 3.80 23.05
CA ARG A 628 -14.32 4.68 23.95
C ARG A 628 -15.80 4.72 23.57
N TYR A 629 -16.65 4.62 24.58
CA TYR A 629 -18.09 4.61 24.45
C TYR A 629 -18.72 5.50 25.54
N VAL A 630 -19.94 5.92 25.31
CA VAL A 630 -20.79 6.53 26.33
C VAL A 630 -21.84 5.49 26.73
N LEU A 631 -21.83 5.13 27.99
CA LEU A 631 -22.81 4.24 28.61
C LEU A 631 -23.87 5.09 29.28
N THR A 632 -25.10 4.97 28.82
CA THR A 632 -26.24 5.76 29.34
C THR A 632 -27.28 4.84 29.94
N ALA A 633 -27.71 5.10 31.17
CA ALA A 633 -28.89 4.49 31.74
C ALA A 633 -30.04 5.50 31.79
N LEU A 634 -31.22 5.07 31.38
CA LEU A 634 -32.47 5.86 31.44
C LEU A 634 -33.52 5.07 32.20
N ASP A 635 -34.07 5.70 33.21
CA ASP A 635 -35.29 5.19 33.91
C ASP A 635 -36.53 5.67 33.15
N PRO A 636 -37.26 4.78 32.46
CA PRO A 636 -38.43 5.18 31.70
C PRO A 636 -39.60 5.65 32.52
N SER A 637 -39.63 5.32 33.83
CA SER A 637 -40.73 5.71 34.74
C SER A 637 -40.63 7.18 35.18
N THR A 638 -39.41 7.69 35.32
CA THR A 638 -39.13 9.06 35.78
C THR A 638 -38.54 9.96 34.70
N GLY A 639 -38.04 9.41 33.62
CA GLY A 639 -37.35 10.14 32.53
C GLY A 639 -35.94 10.60 32.89
N PHE A 640 -35.40 10.25 34.07
CA PHE A 640 -34.01 10.58 34.42
C PHE A 640 -33.02 9.69 33.72
N ALA A 641 -31.95 10.29 33.21
CA ALA A 641 -30.85 9.61 32.57
C ALA A 641 -29.51 10.02 33.16
N GLN A 642 -28.57 9.09 33.19
CA GLN A 642 -27.16 9.30 33.53
C GLN A 642 -26.27 8.68 32.49
N SER A 643 -25.25 9.43 32.07
CA SER A 643 -24.27 8.98 31.09
C SER A 643 -22.86 9.00 31.68
N GLU A 644 -22.04 8.00 31.32
CA GLU A 644 -20.66 7.89 31.77
C GLU A 644 -19.79 7.50 30.58
N ASP A 645 -18.61 8.14 30.46
CA ASP A 645 -17.59 7.77 29.47
C ASP A 645 -16.88 6.50 29.92
N VAL A 646 -16.98 5.44 29.12
CA VAL A 646 -16.39 4.14 29.43
C VAL A 646 -15.37 3.73 28.37
N VAL A 647 -14.25 3.13 28.81
CA VAL A 647 -13.26 2.54 27.91
C VAL A 647 -13.39 1.03 27.96
N ILE A 648 -13.76 0.45 26.82
CA ILE A 648 -13.91 -0.99 26.67
C ILE A 648 -12.60 -1.60 26.20
N SER A 649 -12.10 -2.55 27.01
CA SER A 649 -10.89 -3.35 26.76
C SER A 649 -11.25 -4.83 26.65
N ALA A 650 -10.29 -5.68 26.21
CA ALA A 650 -10.50 -7.12 26.03
C ALA A 650 -10.74 -7.93 27.33
N GLN A 651 -11.17 -7.32 28.40
CA GLN A 651 -11.48 -7.95 29.67
C GLN A 651 -12.92 -7.62 30.07
N ARG A 652 -13.59 -8.56 30.79
CA ARG A 652 -14.90 -8.31 31.38
C ARG A 652 -14.82 -7.08 32.28
N ARG A 653 -15.69 -6.09 32.07
CA ARG A 653 -15.77 -4.88 32.86
C ARG A 653 -17.15 -4.69 33.46
N ARG A 654 -17.20 -4.30 34.74
CA ARG A 654 -18.42 -3.90 35.42
C ARG A 654 -18.44 -2.37 35.54
N PHE A 655 -19.53 -1.77 35.11
CA PHE A 655 -19.79 -0.34 35.23
C PHE A 655 -21.13 -0.15 35.97
N ASN A 656 -21.12 0.43 37.15
CA ASN A 656 -22.33 0.69 37.90
C ASN A 656 -22.74 2.14 37.65
N LEU A 657 -24.00 2.33 37.25
CA LEU A 657 -24.57 3.67 37.02
C LEU A 657 -25.50 4.04 38.15
N VAL A 658 -25.34 5.27 38.69
CA VAL A 658 -26.17 5.81 39.76
C VAL A 658 -26.98 6.97 39.19
N LEU A 659 -28.31 6.80 39.11
CA LEU A 659 -29.21 7.86 38.66
C LEU A 659 -29.40 8.92 39.77
N PRO A 660 -29.67 10.19 39.37
CA PRO A 660 -29.92 11.26 40.31
C PRO A 660 -31.11 10.94 41.24
N GLU A 661 -31.03 11.38 42.50
CA GLU A 661 -32.15 11.31 43.44
C GLU A 661 -33.30 12.22 42.98
N LEU A 662 -34.54 11.77 43.20
CA LEU A 662 -35.73 12.61 43.01
C LEU A 662 -35.66 13.71 44.07
N LEU A 663 -35.42 14.95 43.68
CA LEU A 663 -35.61 16.09 44.57
C LEU A 663 -37.11 16.14 44.92
N GLU A 664 -37.48 15.97 46.18
CA GLU A 664 -38.83 16.28 46.64
C GLU A 664 -39.13 17.75 46.27
N PRO A 665 -40.32 18.05 45.77
CA PRO A 665 -40.70 19.42 45.49
C PRO A 665 -40.65 20.19 46.83
N THR A 666 -39.65 21.03 46.97
CA THR A 666 -39.59 21.99 48.07
C THR A 666 -40.85 22.83 48.01
N ASP A 667 -41.67 22.78 49.05
CA ASP A 667 -42.85 23.63 49.26
C ASP A 667 -42.50 25.07 48.89
N ALA A 668 -43.14 25.59 47.84
CA ALA A 668 -43.05 27.00 47.51
C ALA A 668 -43.62 27.81 48.64
N PRO A 669 -42.96 28.87 49.16
CA PRO A 669 -43.54 29.72 50.19
C PRO A 669 -44.80 30.42 49.64
N PRO A 670 -45.85 30.62 50.48
CA PRO A 670 -47.08 31.23 50.02
C PRO A 670 -46.79 32.66 49.55
N THR A 671 -47.26 32.99 48.37
CA THR A 671 -47.28 34.36 47.84
C THR A 671 -48.21 35.20 48.68
N THR A 672 -47.65 36.20 49.34
CA THR A 672 -48.35 37.41 49.84
C THR A 672 -48.08 38.58 48.95
#